data_c0018ba732d78a756a307109f415f6ac
#
_entry.id   c0018ba732d78a756a307109f415f6ac
#
_cell.length_a   1.000
_cell.length_b   1.000
_cell.length_c   1.000
_cell.angle_alpha   90.00
_cell.angle_beta   90.00
_cell.angle_gamma   90.00
#
_symmetry.space_group_name_H-M   'P 1'
#
loop_
_entity.id
_entity.type
_entity.pdbx_description
1 polymer ?
#
loop_
_entity_poly.entity_id
_entity_poly.type
_entity_poly.pdbx_seq_one_letter_code
_entity_poly.pdbx_strand_id
1 'polypeptide(L)'
;MNGQEENEGSAVTSWKTRIKKCYKRWKQRQIKKKNNPEYQKKKRAAARFRKNLVRYLSHAWMFPIVFFYFELLLRIFGQTGIFKGFAYMLLFAVGTGFFCSAVVSLFPKKINRRLSIAILFGVGILFIVECLVRESWKMYMTLVAIVRGAGDVMTGFSSDLFRSIFTGIPVILLFLLPGILYVLLGKKKLPARRLKIPYTVLLFLCAFVLTGVGSFAASHLGAKDKYKSQFEFNKATETFGLLTSVKLSSKYTIFGNDAASQFAVETSAEAKKNSKKNKDYGENVSDVDFAKLSESESDETLKSMHQYVNSVAPSEKNEYTGLFKGKNLILICAEAFSDQVISKELTPTLYRLTHKGIYFSDFYQPSWGGSTSTGEYSFLTGLIPIDGVETIQETRDKLNYYTMGTQLMKEGYYSCAYHNGAYDFYSRQLTHKNLGYADFLGEGNGLEEIAGSWVGDSVMFDKTMDTYMNQQPFSIYYMTVSGHCVYKKDNAKVKENLDTVKKVLGEGLKDTTLYYYCYQLELEKALTVMVEKLEEAGIADDTVICMTSDHYPYGLEISKTFGNTEDFVTDLYGYKYKTPWEKDHNTWLLWSGCLENEDKDMACEIKTPTYSIDITSTLMNLFGIKYDSRLLVGRDVFSDTPPLVIWNDYSWKTDKGTFNAATDEFKPNKGEKVDENYIESINNTVTNKIRFSDQILKTDYYKVVFGDSQ
;
A
#
# COMPACT_ATOMS: atom_id res chain seq x y z
N MET A 1 -0.53 95.51 -3.38
CA MET A 1 -0.91 94.09 -3.28
C MET A 1 -2.36 93.93 -3.69
N ASN A 2 -2.77 94.23 -4.91
CA ASN A 2 -4.17 93.94 -5.39
C ASN A 2 -4.13 93.78 -6.92
N GLY A 3 -3.57 92.66 -7.39
CA GLY A 3 -3.50 92.44 -8.84
C GLY A 3 -3.31 90.95 -9.27
N GLN A 4 -3.24 90.00 -8.31
CA GLN A 4 -3.01 88.61 -8.63
C GLN A 4 -4.22 87.68 -8.36
N GLU A 5 -5.26 88.05 -7.58
CA GLU A 5 -6.38 87.24 -7.28
C GLU A 5 -7.49 87.19 -8.36
N GLU A 6 -7.59 88.18 -9.23
CA GLU A 6 -8.61 88.21 -10.30
C GLU A 6 -8.25 87.34 -11.51
N ASN A 7 -7.00 86.90 -11.69
CA ASN A 7 -6.61 86.11 -12.85
C ASN A 7 -6.75 84.59 -12.66
N GLU A 8 -6.68 84.10 -11.45
CA GLU A 8 -6.88 82.65 -11.17
C GLU A 8 -8.38 82.25 -11.21
N GLY A 9 -9.29 83.12 -10.76
CA GLY A 9 -10.73 82.92 -10.83
C GLY A 9 -11.27 82.77 -12.25
N SER A 10 -10.67 83.53 -13.22
CA SER A 10 -11.11 83.48 -14.62
C SER A 10 -10.56 82.28 -15.37
N ALA A 11 -9.41 81.75 -15.03
CA ALA A 11 -8.79 80.56 -15.62
C ALA A 11 -9.54 79.30 -15.19
N VAL A 12 -9.94 79.17 -13.91
CA VAL A 12 -10.68 78.03 -13.33
C VAL A 12 -12.12 77.97 -13.87
N THR A 13 -12.78 79.15 -14.06
CA THR A 13 -14.08 79.21 -14.69
C THR A 13 -14.04 78.87 -16.18
N SER A 14 -13.01 79.25 -16.89
CA SER A 14 -12.76 78.86 -18.27
C SER A 14 -12.53 77.33 -18.42
N TRP A 15 -11.79 76.75 -17.53
CA TRP A 15 -11.48 75.29 -17.55
C TRP A 15 -12.74 74.46 -17.24
N LYS A 16 -13.54 74.80 -16.23
CA LYS A 16 -14.84 74.14 -15.91
C LYS A 16 -15.83 74.24 -17.07
N THR A 17 -15.82 75.34 -17.78
CA THR A 17 -16.71 75.56 -18.97
C THR A 17 -16.22 74.67 -20.13
N ARG A 18 -14.92 74.52 -20.35
CA ARG A 18 -14.36 73.64 -21.38
C ARG A 18 -14.65 72.16 -21.07
N ILE A 19 -14.53 71.71 -19.83
CA ILE A 19 -14.87 70.37 -19.43
C ILE A 19 -16.39 70.09 -19.64
N LYS A 20 -17.26 70.99 -19.22
CA LYS A 20 -18.72 70.89 -19.48
C LYS A 20 -19.02 70.77 -20.97
N LYS A 21 -18.34 71.52 -21.82
CA LYS A 21 -18.52 71.51 -23.29
C LYS A 21 -18.01 70.18 -23.89
N CYS A 22 -16.85 69.70 -23.44
CA CYS A 22 -16.31 68.40 -23.80
C CYS A 22 -17.24 67.22 -23.35
N TYR A 23 -17.73 67.29 -22.13
CA TYR A 23 -18.67 66.29 -21.61
C TYR A 23 -20.03 66.29 -22.38
N LYS A 24 -20.54 67.47 -22.73
CA LYS A 24 -21.76 67.61 -23.55
C LYS A 24 -21.57 67.01 -24.96
N ARG A 25 -20.41 67.30 -25.60
CA ARG A 25 -20.03 66.70 -26.89
C ARG A 25 -19.83 65.23 -26.83
N TRP A 26 -19.19 64.73 -25.78
CA TRP A 26 -19.03 63.30 -25.54
C TRP A 26 -20.39 62.60 -25.33
N LYS A 27 -21.26 63.16 -24.52
CA LYS A 27 -22.64 62.67 -24.28
C LYS A 27 -23.48 62.62 -25.57
N GLN A 28 -23.38 63.67 -26.39
CA GLN A 28 -24.08 63.70 -27.70
C GLN A 28 -23.50 62.66 -28.69
N ARG A 29 -22.17 62.45 -28.69
CA ARG A 29 -21.55 61.39 -29.48
C ARG A 29 -21.97 60.01 -29.00
N GLN A 30 -22.13 59.77 -27.71
CA GLN A 30 -22.65 58.52 -27.17
C GLN A 30 -24.11 58.26 -27.56
N ILE A 31 -24.92 59.34 -27.54
CA ILE A 31 -26.34 59.26 -27.97
C ILE A 31 -26.46 58.95 -29.47
N LYS A 32 -25.66 59.66 -30.33
CA LYS A 32 -25.59 59.38 -31.78
C LYS A 32 -25.14 57.94 -32.06
N LYS A 33 -24.11 57.45 -31.33
CA LYS A 33 -23.69 56.04 -31.43
C LYS A 33 -24.79 55.07 -30.99
N LYS A 34 -25.54 55.36 -29.89
CA LYS A 34 -26.64 54.53 -29.42
C LYS A 34 -27.79 54.47 -30.41
N ASN A 35 -28.05 55.54 -31.16
CA ASN A 35 -29.16 55.63 -32.12
C ASN A 35 -28.80 55.16 -33.53
N ASN A 36 -27.50 54.84 -33.79
CA ASN A 36 -27.05 54.32 -35.08
C ASN A 36 -27.45 52.83 -35.22
N PRO A 37 -28.34 52.47 -36.20
CA PRO A 37 -28.82 51.10 -36.39
C PRO A 37 -27.66 50.11 -36.64
N GLU A 38 -26.63 50.50 -37.36
CA GLU A 38 -25.48 49.68 -37.69
C GLU A 38 -24.63 49.42 -36.45
N TYR A 39 -24.43 50.42 -35.61
CA TYR A 39 -23.75 50.28 -34.32
C TYR A 39 -24.53 49.36 -33.39
N GLN A 40 -25.84 49.46 -33.31
CA GLN A 40 -26.68 48.57 -32.54
C GLN A 40 -26.64 47.14 -33.08
N LYS A 41 -26.62 46.95 -34.40
CA LYS A 41 -26.49 45.65 -35.05
C LYS A 41 -25.14 45.02 -34.69
N LYS A 42 -24.03 45.75 -34.77
CA LYS A 42 -22.66 45.31 -34.36
C LYS A 42 -22.60 44.98 -32.86
N LYS A 43 -23.21 45.83 -32.01
CA LYS A 43 -23.26 45.63 -30.56
C LYS A 43 -24.05 44.38 -30.17
N ARG A 44 -25.23 44.14 -30.82
CA ARG A 44 -26.01 42.90 -30.64
C ARG A 44 -25.28 41.69 -31.15
N ALA A 45 -24.58 41.78 -32.27
CA ALA A 45 -23.74 40.69 -32.79
C ALA A 45 -22.58 40.36 -31.84
N ALA A 46 -21.89 41.39 -31.33
CA ALA A 46 -20.80 41.20 -30.34
C ALA A 46 -21.33 40.60 -29.02
N ALA A 47 -22.49 41.05 -28.54
CA ALA A 47 -23.14 40.49 -27.36
C ALA A 47 -23.56 39.02 -27.56
N ARG A 48 -24.12 38.69 -28.76
CA ARG A 48 -24.40 37.27 -29.14
C ARG A 48 -23.12 36.44 -29.23
N PHE A 49 -22.07 36.99 -29.82
CA PHE A 49 -20.79 36.31 -29.92
C PHE A 49 -20.22 36.02 -28.52
N ARG A 50 -20.14 37.03 -27.62
CA ARG A 50 -19.68 36.86 -26.23
C ARG A 50 -20.52 35.80 -25.49
N LYS A 51 -21.87 35.87 -25.62
CA LYS A 51 -22.76 34.90 -24.98
C LYS A 51 -22.54 33.48 -25.50
N ASN A 52 -22.30 33.31 -26.78
CA ASN A 52 -21.99 32.02 -27.38
C ASN A 52 -20.60 31.55 -26.95
N LEU A 53 -19.59 32.42 -26.96
CA LEU A 53 -18.22 32.10 -26.52
C LEU A 53 -18.20 31.63 -25.07
N VAL A 54 -18.82 32.35 -24.15
CA VAL A 54 -18.93 31.94 -22.74
C VAL A 54 -19.60 30.56 -22.60
N ARG A 55 -20.64 30.30 -23.41
CA ARG A 55 -21.32 28.99 -23.38
C ARG A 55 -20.46 27.86 -23.95
N TYR A 56 -19.67 28.14 -25.00
CA TYR A 56 -18.70 27.15 -25.53
C TYR A 56 -17.61 26.86 -24.54
N LEU A 57 -17.02 27.91 -23.96
CA LEU A 57 -15.97 27.77 -22.95
C LEU A 57 -16.49 27.03 -21.71
N SER A 58 -17.67 27.38 -21.20
CA SER A 58 -18.28 26.69 -20.04
C SER A 58 -18.49 25.20 -20.31
N HIS A 59 -18.92 24.83 -21.52
CA HIS A 59 -19.10 23.43 -21.89
C HIS A 59 -17.76 22.70 -22.08
N ALA A 60 -16.79 23.33 -22.71
CA ALA A 60 -15.45 22.79 -22.94
C ALA A 60 -14.70 22.53 -21.63
N TRP A 61 -14.76 23.48 -20.69
CA TRP A 61 -14.00 23.45 -19.44
C TRP A 61 -14.71 22.78 -18.25
N MET A 62 -15.95 22.34 -18.40
CA MET A 62 -16.70 21.72 -17.31
C MET A 62 -16.01 20.48 -16.75
N PHE A 63 -15.72 19.47 -17.58
CA PHE A 63 -15.04 18.26 -17.14
C PHE A 63 -13.57 18.51 -16.75
N PRO A 64 -12.77 19.28 -17.50
CA PRO A 64 -11.41 19.63 -17.07
C PRO A 64 -11.35 20.20 -15.65
N ILE A 65 -12.22 21.15 -15.31
CA ILE A 65 -12.27 21.76 -13.97
C ILE A 65 -12.73 20.75 -12.92
N VAL A 66 -13.76 19.96 -13.23
CA VAL A 66 -14.29 18.98 -12.26
C VAL A 66 -13.30 17.85 -12.01
N PHE A 67 -12.63 17.34 -13.03
CA PHE A 67 -11.66 16.25 -12.85
C PHE A 67 -10.41 16.74 -12.11
N PHE A 68 -9.93 17.93 -12.42
CA PHE A 68 -8.87 18.56 -11.61
C PHE A 68 -9.30 18.74 -10.15
N TYR A 69 -10.55 19.20 -9.92
CA TYR A 69 -11.11 19.33 -8.58
C TYR A 69 -11.16 17.98 -7.84
N PHE A 70 -11.59 16.90 -8.50
CA PHE A 70 -11.61 15.57 -7.90
C PHE A 70 -10.20 15.06 -7.53
N GLU A 71 -9.23 15.21 -8.42
CA GLU A 71 -7.83 14.86 -8.16
C GLU A 71 -7.25 15.67 -7.00
N LEU A 72 -7.58 16.96 -6.91
CA LEU A 72 -7.13 17.81 -5.81
C LEU A 72 -7.74 17.37 -4.47
N LEU A 73 -9.04 17.08 -4.44
CA LEU A 73 -9.70 16.56 -3.23
C LEU A 73 -9.09 15.23 -2.80
N LEU A 74 -8.86 14.31 -3.73
CA LEU A 74 -8.24 13.01 -3.40
C LEU A 74 -6.88 13.20 -2.72
N ARG A 75 -6.06 14.14 -3.19
CA ARG A 75 -4.76 14.44 -2.57
C ARG A 75 -4.89 15.03 -1.18
N ILE A 76 -5.88 15.90 -0.97
CA ILE A 76 -6.14 16.52 0.33
C ILE A 76 -6.61 15.46 1.35
N PHE A 77 -7.56 14.62 0.98
CA PHE A 77 -8.15 13.63 1.88
C PHE A 77 -7.34 12.34 1.97
N GLY A 78 -6.68 11.94 0.87
CA GLY A 78 -5.79 10.78 0.84
C GLY A 78 -4.40 11.02 1.45
N GLN A 79 -4.15 12.22 1.99
CA GLN A 79 -2.88 12.62 2.63
C GLN A 79 -1.65 12.43 1.74
N THR A 80 -1.85 12.40 0.43
CA THR A 80 -0.76 12.40 -0.53
C THR A 80 -0.27 13.83 -0.75
N GLY A 81 1.03 14.06 -0.78
CA GLY A 81 1.59 15.41 -0.90
C GLY A 81 0.99 16.17 -2.10
N ILE A 82 0.36 17.33 -1.84
CA ILE A 82 -0.40 18.10 -2.85
C ILE A 82 0.44 18.41 -4.09
N PHE A 83 1.74 18.66 -3.91
CA PHE A 83 2.65 19.05 -5.00
C PHE A 83 3.37 17.89 -5.69
N LYS A 84 3.33 16.67 -5.14
CA LYS A 84 3.99 15.49 -5.72
C LYS A 84 3.37 15.17 -7.09
N GLY A 85 4.15 15.29 -8.16
CA GLY A 85 3.68 15.02 -9.52
C GLY A 85 2.55 15.95 -10.03
N PHE A 86 2.33 17.12 -9.39
CA PHE A 86 1.22 18.04 -9.67
C PHE A 86 1.09 18.40 -11.17
N ALA A 87 2.20 18.65 -11.84
CA ALA A 87 2.20 18.99 -13.28
C ALA A 87 1.67 17.84 -14.15
N TYR A 88 2.06 16.61 -13.85
CA TYR A 88 1.55 15.41 -14.54
C TYR A 88 0.04 15.24 -14.30
N MET A 89 -0.38 15.26 -13.03
CA MET A 89 -1.79 15.17 -12.64
C MET A 89 -2.63 16.22 -13.36
N LEU A 90 -2.18 17.49 -13.39
CA LEU A 90 -2.88 18.58 -14.06
C LEU A 90 -3.04 18.31 -15.56
N LEU A 91 -1.96 17.94 -16.25
CA LEU A 91 -1.98 17.65 -17.69
C LEU A 91 -2.96 16.50 -18.02
N PHE A 92 -2.90 15.42 -17.25
CA PHE A 92 -3.75 14.25 -17.49
C PHE A 92 -5.21 14.49 -17.11
N ALA A 93 -5.49 15.13 -15.97
CA ALA A 93 -6.87 15.42 -15.54
C ALA A 93 -7.56 16.37 -16.51
N VAL A 94 -6.87 17.45 -16.92
CA VAL A 94 -7.40 18.42 -17.89
C VAL A 94 -7.56 17.77 -19.27
N GLY A 95 -6.58 16.97 -19.72
CA GLY A 95 -6.65 16.23 -20.97
C GLY A 95 -7.84 15.25 -21.01
N THR A 96 -8.00 14.44 -19.96
CA THR A 96 -9.13 13.52 -19.80
C THR A 96 -10.47 14.28 -19.77
N GLY A 97 -10.50 15.43 -19.10
CA GLY A 97 -11.66 16.30 -19.07
C GLY A 97 -12.05 16.84 -20.44
N PHE A 98 -11.10 17.28 -21.27
CA PHE A 98 -11.36 17.68 -22.66
C PHE A 98 -11.85 16.51 -23.51
N PHE A 99 -11.30 15.33 -23.31
CA PHE A 99 -11.78 14.12 -23.97
C PHE A 99 -13.27 13.85 -23.66
N CYS A 100 -13.65 13.88 -22.39
CA CYS A 100 -15.06 13.72 -21.99
C CYS A 100 -15.94 14.83 -22.55
N SER A 101 -15.47 16.10 -22.55
CA SER A 101 -16.20 17.23 -23.16
C SER A 101 -16.41 17.00 -24.67
N ALA A 102 -15.40 16.48 -25.37
CA ALA A 102 -15.51 16.15 -26.79
C ALA A 102 -16.53 15.04 -27.04
N VAL A 103 -16.42 13.93 -26.31
CA VAL A 103 -17.32 12.77 -26.44
C VAL A 103 -18.78 13.18 -26.24
N VAL A 104 -19.11 13.86 -25.14
CA VAL A 104 -20.50 14.26 -24.88
C VAL A 104 -21.01 15.27 -25.91
N SER A 105 -20.12 16.06 -26.53
CA SER A 105 -20.45 17.05 -27.56
C SER A 105 -20.91 16.45 -28.89
N LEU A 106 -20.59 15.17 -29.13
CA LEU A 106 -21.05 14.44 -30.35
C LEU A 106 -22.56 14.18 -30.31
N PHE A 107 -23.16 14.11 -29.12
CA PHE A 107 -24.53 13.67 -28.95
C PHE A 107 -25.54 14.81 -28.87
N PRO A 108 -26.81 14.56 -29.27
CA PRO A 108 -27.91 15.50 -29.11
C PRO A 108 -28.10 15.90 -27.64
N LYS A 109 -28.69 17.10 -27.44
CA LYS A 109 -28.84 17.72 -26.12
C LYS A 109 -29.34 16.80 -24.99
N LYS A 110 -30.33 15.92 -25.27
CA LYS A 110 -30.88 14.99 -24.26
C LYS A 110 -29.88 13.95 -23.84
N ILE A 111 -29.21 13.32 -24.80
CA ILE A 111 -28.19 12.28 -24.57
C ILE A 111 -26.94 12.90 -23.92
N ASN A 112 -26.43 14.02 -24.47
CA ASN A 112 -25.32 14.77 -23.91
C ASN A 112 -25.54 15.04 -22.42
N ARG A 113 -26.73 15.53 -22.03
CA ARG A 113 -27.03 15.82 -20.62
C ARG A 113 -27.01 14.55 -19.75
N ARG A 114 -27.62 13.44 -20.23
CA ARG A 114 -27.64 12.17 -19.48
C ARG A 114 -26.24 11.62 -19.30
N LEU A 115 -25.44 11.63 -20.37
CA LEU A 115 -24.03 11.21 -20.33
C LEU A 115 -23.20 12.09 -19.41
N SER A 116 -23.39 13.43 -19.47
CA SER A 116 -22.69 14.34 -18.56
C SER A 116 -23.02 14.05 -17.10
N ILE A 117 -24.28 13.78 -16.77
CA ILE A 117 -24.69 13.41 -15.42
C ILE A 117 -24.05 12.06 -15.03
N ALA A 118 -24.13 11.06 -15.90
CA ALA A 118 -23.55 9.73 -15.65
C ALA A 118 -22.03 9.80 -15.39
N ILE A 119 -21.30 10.57 -16.21
CA ILE A 119 -19.86 10.75 -16.05
C ILE A 119 -19.54 11.48 -14.73
N LEU A 120 -20.24 12.58 -14.42
CA LEU A 120 -19.98 13.36 -13.20
C LEU A 120 -20.20 12.53 -11.93
N PHE A 121 -21.30 11.77 -11.87
CA PHE A 121 -21.58 10.91 -10.72
C PHE A 121 -20.72 9.64 -10.73
N GLY A 122 -20.52 8.98 -11.87
CA GLY A 122 -19.73 7.78 -11.96
C GLY A 122 -18.26 8.00 -11.56
N VAL A 123 -17.65 9.08 -12.09
CA VAL A 123 -16.30 9.47 -11.69
C VAL A 123 -16.28 9.93 -10.23
N GLY A 124 -17.28 10.72 -9.78
CA GLY A 124 -17.38 11.13 -8.37
C GLY A 124 -17.47 9.93 -7.41
N ILE A 125 -18.27 8.91 -7.75
CA ILE A 125 -18.38 7.67 -6.97
C ILE A 125 -17.04 6.91 -6.94
N LEU A 126 -16.32 6.81 -8.06
CA LEU A 126 -15.00 6.19 -8.11
C LEU A 126 -14.06 6.88 -7.10
N PHE A 127 -14.00 8.21 -7.10
CA PHE A 127 -13.16 8.95 -6.15
C PHE A 127 -13.61 8.79 -4.70
N ILE A 128 -14.91 8.69 -4.43
CA ILE A 128 -15.45 8.40 -3.09
C ILE A 128 -14.97 7.02 -2.62
N VAL A 129 -15.14 5.99 -3.44
CA VAL A 129 -14.73 4.63 -3.12
C VAL A 129 -13.24 4.58 -2.79
N GLU A 130 -12.40 5.17 -3.64
CA GLU A 130 -10.96 5.21 -3.43
C GLU A 130 -10.54 5.99 -2.16
N CYS A 131 -11.26 7.08 -1.83
CA CYS A 131 -11.02 7.77 -0.56
C CYS A 131 -11.36 6.89 0.65
N LEU A 132 -12.49 6.17 0.61
CA LEU A 132 -12.90 5.29 1.70
C LEU A 132 -11.97 4.08 1.81
N VAL A 133 -11.59 3.49 0.69
CA VAL A 133 -10.61 2.39 0.62
C VAL A 133 -9.28 2.85 1.21
N ARG A 134 -8.76 3.99 0.78
CA ARG A 134 -7.51 4.55 1.30
C ARG A 134 -7.54 4.81 2.80
N GLU A 135 -8.67 5.23 3.34
CA GLU A 135 -8.82 5.45 4.78
C GLU A 135 -8.76 4.12 5.56
N SER A 136 -9.44 3.09 5.06
CA SER A 136 -9.58 1.80 5.73
C SER A 136 -8.37 0.87 5.52
N TRP A 137 -7.86 0.76 4.29
CA TRP A 137 -6.78 -0.17 3.91
C TRP A 137 -5.43 0.50 3.66
N LYS A 138 -5.33 1.82 3.85
CA LYS A 138 -4.10 2.62 3.65
C LYS A 138 -3.53 2.58 2.22
N MET A 139 -4.22 1.96 1.26
CA MET A 139 -3.85 1.90 -0.16
C MET A 139 -5.02 2.26 -1.07
N TYR A 140 -4.72 2.66 -2.32
CA TYR A 140 -5.70 2.71 -3.41
C TYR A 140 -5.78 1.36 -4.09
N MET A 141 -6.97 0.97 -4.56
CA MET A 141 -7.19 -0.32 -5.21
C MET A 141 -7.49 -0.18 -6.70
N THR A 142 -7.03 -1.14 -7.49
CA THR A 142 -7.41 -1.21 -8.90
C THR A 142 -8.90 -1.48 -9.06
N LEU A 143 -9.50 -1.08 -10.19
CA LEU A 143 -10.93 -1.33 -10.45
C LEU A 143 -11.28 -2.82 -10.35
N VAL A 144 -10.38 -3.69 -10.76
CA VAL A 144 -10.58 -5.15 -10.70
C VAL A 144 -10.63 -5.60 -9.24
N ALA A 145 -9.72 -5.11 -8.41
CA ALA A 145 -9.68 -5.42 -6.99
C ALA A 145 -10.94 -4.91 -6.25
N ILE A 146 -11.38 -3.67 -6.54
CA ILE A 146 -12.62 -3.12 -5.97
C ILE A 146 -13.83 -3.99 -6.33
N VAL A 147 -13.96 -4.41 -7.59
CA VAL A 147 -15.12 -5.22 -8.03
C VAL A 147 -15.08 -6.61 -7.38
N ARG A 148 -13.90 -7.24 -7.26
CA ARG A 148 -13.77 -8.56 -6.62
C ARG A 148 -13.98 -8.49 -5.11
N GLY A 149 -13.41 -7.49 -4.44
CA GLY A 149 -13.50 -7.32 -2.98
C GLY A 149 -14.84 -6.76 -2.48
N ALA A 150 -15.72 -6.27 -3.37
CA ALA A 150 -16.98 -5.64 -2.96
C ALA A 150 -17.93 -6.60 -2.19
N GLY A 151 -17.86 -7.90 -2.44
CA GLY A 151 -18.62 -8.93 -1.73
C GLY A 151 -18.14 -9.09 -0.28
N ASP A 152 -16.85 -9.22 -0.09
CA ASP A 152 -16.22 -9.49 1.21
C ASP A 152 -16.33 -8.30 2.17
N VAL A 153 -16.23 -7.08 1.63
CA VAL A 153 -16.42 -5.83 2.40
C VAL A 153 -17.83 -5.72 2.96
N MET A 154 -18.83 -6.19 2.22
CA MET A 154 -20.24 -6.13 2.68
C MET A 154 -20.56 -7.14 3.78
N THR A 155 -19.86 -8.26 3.85
CA THR A 155 -20.10 -9.33 4.83
C THR A 155 -19.25 -9.17 6.09
N GLY A 156 -17.97 -8.86 5.97
CA GLY A 156 -17.03 -8.83 7.09
C GLY A 156 -16.84 -7.47 7.78
N PHE A 157 -17.02 -6.36 7.07
CA PHE A 157 -16.74 -4.99 7.54
C PHE A 157 -17.94 -4.06 7.56
N SER A 158 -19.15 -4.58 7.68
CA SER A 158 -20.34 -3.73 7.61
C SER A 158 -20.33 -2.59 8.65
N SER A 159 -19.90 -2.83 9.89
CA SER A 159 -19.84 -1.81 10.95
C SER A 159 -18.79 -0.73 10.66
N ASP A 160 -17.59 -1.11 10.22
CA ASP A 160 -16.52 -0.16 9.93
C ASP A 160 -16.77 0.57 8.61
N LEU A 161 -17.35 -0.08 7.63
CA LEU A 161 -17.83 0.57 6.40
C LEU A 161 -18.91 1.62 6.70
N PHE A 162 -19.92 1.28 7.52
CA PHE A 162 -20.93 2.25 7.95
C PHE A 162 -20.32 3.41 8.71
N ARG A 163 -19.36 3.15 9.58
CA ARG A 163 -18.62 4.20 10.30
C ARG A 163 -17.84 5.09 9.35
N SER A 164 -17.05 4.50 8.43
CA SER A 164 -16.28 5.25 7.43
C SER A 164 -17.18 6.07 6.51
N ILE A 165 -18.32 5.54 6.09
CA ILE A 165 -19.34 6.29 5.33
C ILE A 165 -19.87 7.44 6.19
N PHE A 166 -20.21 7.22 7.44
CA PHE A 166 -20.81 8.24 8.30
C PHE A 166 -19.84 9.37 8.62
N THR A 167 -18.59 9.05 8.95
CA THR A 167 -17.52 10.04 9.15
C THR A 167 -17.12 10.72 7.84
N GLY A 168 -17.20 10.01 6.72
CA GLY A 168 -16.88 10.48 5.37
C GLY A 168 -17.98 11.30 4.69
N ILE A 169 -19.19 11.48 5.30
CA ILE A 169 -20.30 12.25 4.67
C ILE A 169 -19.85 13.60 4.08
N PRO A 170 -19.06 14.44 4.77
CA PRO A 170 -18.61 15.71 4.21
C PRO A 170 -17.78 15.53 2.93
N VAL A 171 -16.90 14.52 2.90
CA VAL A 171 -16.06 14.19 1.75
C VAL A 171 -16.91 13.68 0.60
N ILE A 172 -17.85 12.76 0.88
CA ILE A 172 -18.81 12.21 -0.08
C ILE A 172 -19.60 13.35 -0.74
N LEU A 173 -20.10 14.29 0.05
CA LEU A 173 -20.87 15.45 -0.47
C LEU A 173 -19.99 16.34 -1.37
N LEU A 174 -18.71 16.55 -1.04
CA LEU A 174 -17.79 17.33 -1.87
C LEU A 174 -17.56 16.67 -3.24
N PHE A 175 -17.37 15.35 -3.30
CA PHE A 175 -17.24 14.64 -4.58
C PHE A 175 -18.56 14.59 -5.38
N LEU A 176 -19.71 14.52 -4.73
CA LEU A 176 -21.01 14.57 -5.41
C LEU A 176 -21.41 15.98 -5.85
N LEU A 177 -20.86 17.02 -5.23
CA LEU A 177 -21.23 18.43 -5.44
C LEU A 177 -21.25 18.85 -6.91
N PRO A 178 -20.22 18.56 -7.76
CA PRO A 178 -20.27 18.95 -9.17
C PRO A 178 -21.45 18.33 -9.93
N GLY A 179 -21.76 17.06 -9.67
CA GLY A 179 -22.92 16.37 -10.25
C GLY A 179 -24.23 17.01 -9.83
N ILE A 180 -24.40 17.28 -8.53
CA ILE A 180 -25.59 17.95 -7.96
C ILE A 180 -25.76 19.35 -8.56
N LEU A 181 -24.68 20.15 -8.59
CA LEU A 181 -24.74 21.48 -9.20
C LEU A 181 -25.09 21.43 -10.69
N TYR A 182 -24.58 20.44 -11.43
CA TYR A 182 -24.93 20.27 -12.84
C TYR A 182 -26.40 19.89 -13.04
N VAL A 183 -26.98 19.06 -12.17
CA VAL A 183 -28.42 18.72 -12.21
C VAL A 183 -29.27 19.95 -11.92
N LEU A 184 -28.94 20.72 -10.89
CA LEU A 184 -29.73 21.87 -10.43
C LEU A 184 -29.55 23.08 -11.36
N LEU A 185 -28.34 23.42 -11.73
CA LEU A 185 -28.02 24.65 -12.46
C LEU A 185 -27.83 24.43 -13.96
N GLY A 186 -27.51 23.21 -14.40
CA GLY A 186 -27.11 22.91 -15.76
C GLY A 186 -28.16 23.20 -16.82
N LYS A 187 -29.47 23.13 -16.49
CA LYS A 187 -30.52 23.51 -17.45
C LYS A 187 -30.44 24.99 -17.85
N LYS A 188 -30.11 25.87 -16.91
CA LYS A 188 -30.12 27.32 -17.09
C LYS A 188 -28.74 27.89 -17.44
N LYS A 189 -27.68 27.47 -16.74
CA LYS A 189 -26.35 28.08 -16.83
C LYS A 189 -25.36 27.29 -17.69
N LEU A 190 -25.45 25.97 -17.71
CA LEU A 190 -24.55 25.03 -18.43
C LEU A 190 -25.37 24.13 -19.38
N PRO A 191 -26.07 24.68 -20.40
CA PRO A 191 -26.93 23.87 -21.25
C PRO A 191 -26.11 22.89 -22.08
N ALA A 192 -26.43 21.60 -21.96
CA ALA A 192 -25.90 20.54 -22.81
C ALA A 192 -26.15 20.87 -24.29
N ARG A 193 -25.14 20.70 -25.13
CA ARG A 193 -25.18 21.01 -26.57
C ARG A 193 -24.40 20.03 -27.40
N ARG A 194 -24.91 19.73 -28.58
CA ARG A 194 -24.08 19.19 -29.68
C ARG A 194 -23.22 20.34 -30.22
N LEU A 195 -21.93 20.20 -30.19
CA LEU A 195 -21.02 21.17 -30.79
C LEU A 195 -20.90 20.92 -32.32
N LYS A 196 -20.50 21.95 -33.05
CA LYS A 196 -20.15 21.82 -34.46
C LYS A 196 -18.83 21.01 -34.55
N ILE A 197 -18.71 20.18 -35.58
CA ILE A 197 -17.57 19.28 -35.79
C ILE A 197 -16.21 19.93 -35.55
N PRO A 198 -15.89 21.13 -36.09
CA PRO A 198 -14.57 21.76 -35.85
C PRO A 198 -14.24 22.01 -34.37
N TYR A 199 -15.25 22.38 -33.55
CA TYR A 199 -15.04 22.60 -32.11
C TYR A 199 -14.86 21.28 -31.36
N THR A 200 -15.59 20.24 -31.75
CA THR A 200 -15.41 18.90 -31.16
C THR A 200 -14.03 18.33 -31.51
N VAL A 201 -13.59 18.52 -32.75
CA VAL A 201 -12.22 18.14 -33.18
C VAL A 201 -11.18 18.90 -32.39
N LEU A 202 -11.39 20.22 -32.18
CA LEU A 202 -10.47 21.02 -31.34
C LEU A 202 -10.39 20.48 -29.91
N LEU A 203 -11.50 20.06 -29.30
CA LEU A 203 -11.50 19.46 -27.95
C LEU A 203 -10.73 18.13 -27.92
N PHE A 204 -10.90 17.27 -28.94
CA PHE A 204 -10.10 16.05 -29.07
C PHE A 204 -8.61 16.37 -29.26
N LEU A 205 -8.29 17.38 -30.07
CA LEU A 205 -6.91 17.82 -30.25
C LEU A 205 -6.30 18.34 -28.94
N CYS A 206 -7.03 19.15 -28.19
CA CYS A 206 -6.58 19.60 -26.86
C CYS A 206 -6.36 18.41 -25.92
N ALA A 207 -7.29 17.44 -25.88
CA ALA A 207 -7.16 16.24 -25.08
C ALA A 207 -5.92 15.44 -25.48
N PHE A 208 -5.73 15.21 -26.78
CA PHE A 208 -4.60 14.44 -27.32
C PHE A 208 -3.26 15.13 -27.05
N VAL A 209 -3.17 16.44 -27.26
CA VAL A 209 -1.94 17.21 -27.02
C VAL A 209 -1.57 17.18 -25.54
N LEU A 210 -2.53 17.46 -24.64
CA LEU A 210 -2.24 17.49 -23.20
C LEU A 210 -1.85 16.12 -22.66
N THR A 211 -2.61 15.06 -23.03
CA THR A 211 -2.25 13.70 -22.61
C THR A 211 -0.96 13.22 -23.27
N GLY A 212 -0.70 13.61 -24.53
CA GLY A 212 0.53 13.30 -25.25
C GLY A 212 1.75 13.97 -24.61
N VAL A 213 1.66 15.27 -24.28
CA VAL A 213 2.69 16.00 -23.55
C VAL A 213 2.92 15.40 -22.17
N GLY A 214 1.83 15.07 -21.44
CA GLY A 214 1.93 14.40 -20.15
C GLY A 214 2.62 13.04 -20.24
N SER A 215 2.26 12.22 -21.24
CA SER A 215 2.86 10.89 -21.47
C SER A 215 4.32 11.00 -21.90
N PHE A 216 4.65 11.96 -22.77
CA PHE A 216 6.02 12.22 -23.18
C PHE A 216 6.87 12.65 -22.00
N ALA A 217 6.39 13.62 -21.21
CA ALA A 217 7.08 14.09 -20.02
C ALA A 217 7.25 12.97 -18.98
N ALA A 218 6.19 12.19 -18.71
CA ALA A 218 6.26 11.05 -17.78
C ALA A 218 7.25 9.98 -18.26
N SER A 219 7.37 9.77 -19.58
CA SER A 219 8.26 8.75 -20.15
C SER A 219 9.73 9.17 -20.28
N HIS A 220 10.05 10.47 -20.14
CA HIS A 220 11.39 10.99 -20.44
C HIS A 220 11.96 11.93 -19.35
N LEU A 221 11.11 12.40 -18.40
CA LEU A 221 11.49 13.39 -17.40
C LEU A 221 11.26 12.86 -15.97
N GLY A 222 12.11 11.96 -15.50
CA GLY A 222 12.18 11.55 -14.08
C GLY A 222 11.01 10.72 -13.54
N ALA A 223 10.03 10.32 -14.38
CA ALA A 223 8.91 9.46 -13.96
C ALA A 223 8.72 8.23 -14.86
N LYS A 224 9.75 7.92 -15.69
CA LYS A 224 9.71 6.84 -16.70
C LYS A 224 9.37 5.49 -16.08
N ASP A 225 10.01 5.16 -14.98
CA ASP A 225 9.85 3.87 -14.34
C ASP A 225 8.46 3.70 -13.76
N LYS A 226 7.98 4.70 -13.01
CA LYS A 226 6.61 4.73 -12.46
C LYS A 226 5.52 4.71 -13.53
N TYR A 227 5.84 5.19 -14.75
CA TYR A 227 4.88 5.22 -15.87
C TYR A 227 4.88 3.94 -16.70
N LYS A 228 5.97 3.16 -16.69
CA LYS A 228 6.18 1.97 -17.54
C LYS A 228 6.68 0.76 -16.79
N SER A 229 8.00 0.72 -16.48
CA SER A 229 8.71 -0.48 -16.04
C SER A 229 8.45 -0.85 -14.58
N GLN A 230 8.18 0.13 -13.74
CA GLN A 230 7.88 -0.04 -12.31
C GLN A 230 6.51 0.58 -12.01
N PHE A 231 5.51 0.26 -12.85
CA PHE A 231 4.15 0.74 -12.64
C PHE A 231 3.55 0.08 -11.41
N GLU A 232 3.25 0.88 -10.41
CA GLU A 232 2.49 0.54 -9.23
C GLU A 232 1.31 1.49 -9.10
N PHE A 233 0.12 0.95 -8.82
CA PHE A 233 -1.13 1.71 -8.86
C PHE A 233 -1.14 2.87 -7.86
N ASN A 234 -0.66 2.61 -6.64
CA ASN A 234 -0.60 3.61 -5.58
C ASN A 234 0.36 4.76 -5.91
N LYS A 235 1.58 4.45 -6.33
CA LYS A 235 2.57 5.47 -6.74
C LYS A 235 2.17 6.21 -8.00
N ALA A 236 1.57 5.52 -8.95
CA ALA A 236 1.04 6.14 -10.15
C ALA A 236 -0.09 7.13 -9.79
N THR A 237 -0.97 6.76 -8.83
CA THR A 237 -2.04 7.64 -8.34
C THR A 237 -1.48 8.88 -7.66
N GLU A 238 -0.46 8.72 -6.84
CA GLU A 238 0.23 9.86 -6.21
C GLU A 238 0.96 10.75 -7.22
N THR A 239 1.48 10.19 -8.31
CA THR A 239 2.29 10.94 -9.29
C THR A 239 1.43 11.52 -10.41
N PHE A 240 0.56 10.71 -11.01
CA PHE A 240 -0.18 11.03 -12.22
C PHE A 240 -1.67 11.33 -12.00
N GLY A 241 -2.19 11.04 -10.81
CA GLY A 241 -3.60 11.12 -10.45
C GLY A 241 -4.36 9.81 -10.73
N LEU A 242 -5.51 9.65 -10.04
CA LEU A 242 -6.32 8.43 -10.06
C LEU A 242 -6.82 8.07 -11.46
N LEU A 243 -7.37 9.03 -12.21
CA LEU A 243 -7.90 8.77 -13.56
C LEU A 243 -6.84 8.21 -14.51
N THR A 244 -5.59 8.67 -14.37
CA THR A 244 -4.46 8.18 -15.16
C THR A 244 -4.06 6.78 -14.74
N SER A 245 -4.00 6.53 -13.44
CA SER A 245 -3.62 5.23 -12.88
C SER A 245 -4.63 4.14 -13.24
N VAL A 246 -5.92 4.44 -13.14
CA VAL A 246 -7.00 3.55 -13.60
C VAL A 246 -6.86 3.23 -15.09
N LYS A 247 -6.56 4.24 -15.92
CA LYS A 247 -6.32 4.02 -17.36
C LYS A 247 -5.10 3.15 -17.63
N LEU A 248 -3.99 3.40 -16.93
CA LEU A 248 -2.75 2.63 -17.09
C LEU A 248 -2.94 1.19 -16.58
N SER A 249 -3.51 1.02 -15.39
CA SER A 249 -3.82 -0.30 -14.83
C SER A 249 -4.71 -1.11 -15.77
N SER A 250 -5.81 -0.51 -16.27
CA SER A 250 -6.68 -1.17 -17.24
C SER A 250 -5.96 -1.53 -18.54
N LYS A 251 -5.07 -0.64 -19.03
CA LYS A 251 -4.24 -0.93 -20.21
C LYS A 251 -3.34 -2.14 -19.97
N TYR A 252 -2.64 -2.15 -18.82
CA TYR A 252 -1.68 -3.21 -18.52
C TYR A 252 -2.37 -4.53 -18.19
N THR A 253 -3.57 -4.51 -17.62
CA THR A 253 -4.39 -5.71 -17.40
C THR A 253 -4.85 -6.33 -18.72
N ILE A 254 -5.22 -5.50 -19.73
CA ILE A 254 -5.77 -6.00 -21.02
C ILE A 254 -4.67 -6.39 -22.00
N PHE A 255 -3.59 -5.61 -22.07
CA PHE A 255 -2.55 -5.73 -23.13
C PHE A 255 -1.20 -6.22 -22.60
N GLY A 256 -1.08 -6.50 -21.30
CA GLY A 256 0.20 -6.78 -20.68
C GLY A 256 1.07 -5.53 -20.48
N ASN A 257 2.18 -5.71 -19.78
CA ASN A 257 3.23 -4.70 -19.61
C ASN A 257 4.59 -5.34 -19.86
N ASP A 258 5.00 -5.41 -21.11
CA ASP A 258 6.26 -6.04 -21.53
C ASP A 258 7.48 -5.45 -20.80
N ALA A 259 7.44 -4.16 -20.43
CA ALA A 259 8.52 -3.54 -19.70
C ALA A 259 8.62 -4.04 -18.23
N ALA A 260 7.52 -4.55 -17.66
CA ALA A 260 7.49 -5.10 -16.31
C ALA A 260 7.81 -6.61 -16.26
N SER A 261 7.81 -7.31 -17.40
CA SER A 261 8.14 -8.73 -17.49
C SER A 261 9.62 -9.01 -17.83
N GLN A 262 10.40 -7.97 -18.16
CA GLN A 262 11.83 -8.13 -18.46
C GLN A 262 12.67 -8.03 -17.18
N PHE A 263 13.52 -9.04 -16.93
CA PHE A 263 14.47 -9.06 -15.83
C PHE A 263 15.82 -8.49 -16.28
N ALA A 264 16.47 -7.70 -15.42
CA ALA A 264 17.85 -7.29 -15.62
C ALA A 264 18.75 -8.49 -15.34
N VAL A 265 19.81 -8.65 -16.14
CA VAL A 265 20.82 -9.70 -15.90
C VAL A 265 21.55 -9.37 -14.60
N GLU A 266 21.48 -10.25 -13.61
CA GLU A 266 22.25 -10.11 -12.39
C GLU A 266 23.73 -10.46 -12.66
N THR A 267 24.60 -9.49 -12.48
CA THR A 267 26.05 -9.74 -12.55
C THR A 267 26.49 -10.28 -11.20
N SER A 268 26.56 -11.59 -11.08
CA SER A 268 26.93 -12.35 -9.87
C SER A 268 28.39 -12.13 -9.38
N ALA A 269 28.98 -10.97 -9.64
CA ALA A 269 30.42 -10.75 -9.43
C ALA A 269 30.82 -10.54 -7.96
N GLU A 270 29.93 -10.19 -7.04
CA GLU A 270 30.30 -9.87 -5.65
C GLU A 270 30.00 -10.98 -4.62
N ALA A 271 29.09 -11.90 -4.88
CA ALA A 271 28.70 -12.93 -3.91
C ALA A 271 29.82 -13.96 -3.57
N LYS A 272 30.85 -14.08 -4.40
CA LYS A 272 31.86 -15.14 -4.22
C LYS A 272 33.17 -14.72 -3.54
N LYS A 273 33.32 -13.49 -3.05
CA LYS A 273 34.66 -12.99 -2.67
C LYS A 273 35.05 -13.05 -1.18
N ASN A 274 34.15 -13.31 -0.24
CA ASN A 274 34.49 -13.15 1.18
C ASN A 274 34.24 -14.34 2.14
N SER A 275 33.84 -15.51 1.67
CA SER A 275 33.72 -16.66 2.57
C SER A 275 35.07 -17.38 2.74
N LYS A 276 35.72 -17.23 3.89
CA LYS A 276 36.67 -18.21 4.37
C LYS A 276 35.87 -19.46 4.76
N LYS A 277 35.62 -20.35 3.78
CA LYS A 277 34.89 -21.59 4.03
C LYS A 277 35.71 -22.52 4.92
N ASN A 278 35.25 -22.69 6.16
CA ASN A 278 35.76 -23.75 7.03
C ASN A 278 35.08 -25.11 6.77
N LYS A 279 33.87 -25.12 6.16
CA LYS A 279 33.07 -26.32 5.88
C LYS A 279 32.14 -26.08 4.72
N ASP A 280 32.01 -27.03 3.80
CA ASP A 280 31.05 -27.04 2.71
C ASP A 280 29.79 -27.79 3.18
N TYR A 281 28.66 -27.09 3.24
CA TYR A 281 27.36 -27.66 3.62
C TYR A 281 26.49 -27.98 2.41
N GLY A 282 26.93 -27.62 1.19
CA GLY A 282 26.17 -27.73 -0.06
C GLY A 282 25.19 -26.57 -0.29
N GLU A 283 24.62 -26.51 -1.47
CA GLU A 283 23.71 -25.44 -1.91
C GLU A 283 22.23 -25.79 -1.68
N ASN A 284 21.39 -24.76 -1.57
CA ASN A 284 19.94 -24.87 -1.54
C ASN A 284 19.39 -24.79 -2.98
N VAL A 285 19.40 -25.92 -3.68
CA VAL A 285 18.91 -26.06 -5.06
C VAL A 285 17.95 -27.23 -5.21
N SER A 286 17.07 -27.14 -6.19
CA SER A 286 16.22 -28.24 -6.66
C SER A 286 16.88 -28.97 -7.85
N ASP A 287 16.30 -30.10 -8.23
CA ASP A 287 16.73 -30.87 -9.40
C ASP A 287 16.16 -30.32 -10.72
N VAL A 288 15.55 -29.12 -10.71
CA VAL A 288 14.90 -28.50 -11.87
C VAL A 288 15.94 -27.83 -12.77
N ASP A 289 15.94 -28.21 -14.04
CA ASP A 289 16.81 -27.62 -15.08
C ASP A 289 16.12 -26.40 -15.72
N PHE A 290 16.38 -25.21 -15.14
CA PHE A 290 15.80 -23.94 -15.62
C PHE A 290 16.35 -23.52 -17.01
N ALA A 291 17.53 -23.94 -17.39
CA ALA A 291 18.04 -23.68 -18.73
C ALA A 291 17.20 -24.42 -19.77
N LYS A 292 16.93 -25.70 -19.55
CA LYS A 292 16.09 -26.52 -20.41
C LYS A 292 14.63 -26.03 -20.45
N LEU A 293 14.08 -25.64 -19.29
CA LEU A 293 12.73 -25.04 -19.22
C LEU A 293 12.65 -23.78 -20.06
N SER A 294 13.64 -22.90 -19.96
CA SER A 294 13.71 -21.66 -20.76
C SER A 294 13.76 -21.91 -22.27
N GLU A 295 14.49 -22.95 -22.71
CA GLU A 295 14.62 -23.30 -24.13
C GLU A 295 13.29 -23.81 -24.73
N SER A 296 12.50 -24.53 -23.93
CA SER A 296 11.24 -25.14 -24.39
C SER A 296 10.01 -24.25 -24.18
N GLU A 297 10.14 -23.15 -23.43
CA GLU A 297 9.02 -22.28 -23.09
C GLU A 297 8.67 -21.31 -24.23
N SER A 298 7.39 -21.24 -24.55
CA SER A 298 6.85 -20.37 -25.60
C SER A 298 6.27 -19.06 -25.08
N ASP A 299 5.86 -19.02 -23.81
CA ASP A 299 5.43 -17.78 -23.16
C ASP A 299 6.64 -16.93 -22.77
N GLU A 300 6.74 -15.73 -23.32
CA GLU A 300 7.90 -14.85 -23.12
C GLU A 300 8.08 -14.44 -21.64
N THR A 301 7.00 -14.35 -20.86
CA THR A 301 7.07 -14.03 -19.43
C THR A 301 7.65 -15.20 -18.66
N LEU A 302 7.12 -16.41 -18.84
CA LEU A 302 7.62 -17.61 -18.19
C LEU A 302 9.06 -17.90 -18.58
N LYS A 303 9.39 -17.77 -19.86
CA LYS A 303 10.76 -17.91 -20.38
C LYS A 303 11.71 -16.94 -19.69
N SER A 304 11.33 -15.67 -19.55
CA SER A 304 12.13 -14.66 -18.87
C SER A 304 12.30 -14.98 -17.38
N MET A 305 11.28 -15.54 -16.71
CA MET A 305 11.37 -16.03 -15.34
C MET A 305 12.33 -17.20 -15.20
N HIS A 306 12.27 -18.21 -16.09
CA HIS A 306 13.22 -19.32 -16.09
C HIS A 306 14.66 -18.83 -16.28
N GLN A 307 14.89 -17.88 -17.19
CA GLN A 307 16.19 -17.26 -17.41
C GLN A 307 16.69 -16.51 -16.17
N TYR A 308 15.82 -15.77 -15.51
CA TYR A 308 16.15 -15.08 -14.27
C TYR A 308 16.56 -16.07 -13.19
N VAL A 309 15.74 -17.08 -12.89
CA VAL A 309 16.06 -18.11 -11.88
C VAL A 309 17.39 -18.80 -12.20
N ASN A 310 17.64 -19.10 -13.48
CA ASN A 310 18.90 -19.72 -13.90
C ASN A 310 20.13 -18.80 -13.71
N SER A 311 19.92 -17.47 -13.70
CA SER A 311 21.01 -16.48 -13.51
C SER A 311 21.33 -16.17 -12.05
N VAL A 312 20.39 -16.44 -11.12
CA VAL A 312 20.56 -16.18 -9.69
C VAL A 312 21.48 -17.25 -9.06
N ALA A 313 22.44 -16.80 -8.27
CA ALA A 313 23.27 -17.71 -7.50
C ALA A 313 22.47 -18.32 -6.33
N PRO A 314 22.49 -19.64 -6.13
CA PRO A 314 21.83 -20.25 -4.98
C PRO A 314 22.53 -19.88 -3.67
N SER A 315 21.77 -19.86 -2.57
CA SER A 315 22.32 -19.73 -1.23
C SER A 315 22.95 -21.05 -0.77
N GLU A 316 23.96 -20.95 0.09
CA GLU A 316 24.53 -22.12 0.73
C GLU A 316 23.74 -22.51 1.98
N LYS A 317 23.74 -23.81 2.28
CA LYS A 317 23.37 -24.33 3.60
C LYS A 317 24.42 -23.89 4.63
N ASN A 318 24.05 -23.96 5.91
CA ASN A 318 24.92 -23.50 6.99
C ASN A 318 24.80 -24.42 8.21
N GLU A 319 25.50 -24.07 9.28
CA GLU A 319 25.51 -24.86 10.51
C GLU A 319 24.16 -24.98 11.22
N TYR A 320 23.23 -24.07 10.93
CA TYR A 320 21.88 -24.07 11.46
C TYR A 320 20.87 -24.89 10.61
N THR A 321 21.30 -25.41 9.46
CA THR A 321 20.45 -26.22 8.58
C THR A 321 19.91 -27.44 9.31
N GLY A 322 18.60 -27.52 9.49
CA GLY A 322 17.92 -28.60 10.18
C GLY A 322 17.94 -28.52 11.71
N LEU A 323 18.28 -27.36 12.29
CA LEU A 323 18.29 -27.12 13.75
C LEU A 323 16.95 -27.53 14.40
N PHE A 324 15.83 -27.26 13.73
CA PHE A 324 14.48 -27.54 14.20
C PHE A 324 13.80 -28.70 13.44
N LYS A 325 14.57 -29.51 12.75
CA LYS A 325 14.01 -30.64 12.01
C LYS A 325 13.18 -31.58 12.91
N GLY A 326 11.93 -31.81 12.50
CA GLY A 326 11.02 -32.70 13.24
C GLY A 326 10.31 -32.05 14.44
N LYS A 327 10.63 -30.80 14.77
CA LYS A 327 9.96 -30.06 15.84
C LYS A 327 8.64 -29.50 15.38
N ASN A 328 7.72 -29.24 16.32
CA ASN A 328 6.49 -28.54 16.10
C ASN A 328 6.76 -27.07 15.73
N LEU A 329 5.86 -26.45 14.94
CA LEU A 329 5.93 -25.04 14.57
C LEU A 329 4.64 -24.33 14.94
N ILE A 330 4.75 -23.18 15.63
CA ILE A 330 3.67 -22.23 15.85
C ILE A 330 4.11 -20.89 15.25
N LEU A 331 3.38 -20.47 14.21
CA LEU A 331 3.54 -19.15 13.58
C LEU A 331 2.52 -18.19 14.18
N ILE A 332 2.95 -17.02 14.64
CA ILE A 332 2.08 -15.98 15.22
C ILE A 332 2.28 -14.69 14.44
N CYS A 333 1.26 -14.27 13.70
CA CYS A 333 1.15 -12.96 13.10
C CYS A 333 0.42 -12.05 14.10
N ALA A 334 1.17 -11.19 14.80
CA ALA A 334 0.65 -10.41 15.91
C ALA A 334 0.12 -9.06 15.43
N GLU A 335 -1.19 -8.86 15.51
CA GLU A 335 -1.89 -7.64 15.07
C GLU A 335 -1.31 -6.38 15.68
N ALA A 336 -0.82 -5.50 14.80
CA ALA A 336 -0.25 -4.18 15.14
C ALA A 336 0.81 -4.21 16.26
N PHE A 337 1.53 -5.32 16.40
CA PHE A 337 2.59 -5.46 17.40
C PHE A 337 3.76 -4.53 17.07
N SER A 338 4.39 -3.96 18.11
CA SER A 338 5.62 -3.18 18.03
C SER A 338 6.61 -3.65 19.10
N ASP A 339 7.88 -3.68 18.75
CA ASP A 339 8.98 -3.97 19.67
C ASP A 339 9.01 -3.05 20.91
N GLN A 340 8.38 -1.88 20.82
CA GLN A 340 8.25 -0.92 21.93
C GLN A 340 7.46 -1.47 23.13
N VAL A 341 6.67 -2.53 22.94
CA VAL A 341 5.92 -3.16 24.03
C VAL A 341 6.72 -4.21 24.79
N ILE A 342 7.90 -4.58 24.31
CA ILE A 342 8.78 -5.56 24.97
C ILE A 342 9.33 -4.95 26.27
N SER A 343 8.89 -5.44 27.40
CA SER A 343 9.24 -4.91 28.71
C SER A 343 9.32 -6.04 29.73
N LYS A 344 10.39 -6.05 30.52
CA LYS A 344 10.56 -7.02 31.61
C LYS A 344 9.45 -6.92 32.65
N GLU A 345 8.93 -5.72 32.86
CA GLU A 345 7.91 -5.42 33.86
C GLU A 345 6.49 -5.57 33.35
N LEU A 346 6.20 -5.20 32.08
CA LEU A 346 4.87 -5.24 31.50
C LEU A 346 4.57 -6.52 30.72
N THR A 347 5.58 -7.05 30.03
CA THR A 347 5.44 -8.17 29.12
C THR A 347 6.56 -9.22 29.37
N PRO A 348 6.61 -9.80 30.59
CA PRO A 348 7.72 -10.66 31.01
C PRO A 348 7.86 -11.93 30.16
N THR A 349 6.77 -12.51 29.67
CA THR A 349 6.82 -13.67 28.77
C THR A 349 7.39 -13.28 27.42
N LEU A 350 6.89 -12.22 26.80
CA LEU A 350 7.43 -11.70 25.56
C LEU A 350 8.92 -11.30 25.70
N TYR A 351 9.26 -10.67 26.83
CA TYR A 351 10.67 -10.38 27.15
C TYR A 351 11.53 -11.65 27.25
N ARG A 352 11.02 -12.71 27.88
CA ARG A 352 11.67 -14.03 27.94
C ARG A 352 11.88 -14.62 26.53
N LEU A 353 10.83 -14.66 25.71
CA LEU A 353 10.91 -15.23 24.37
C LEU A 353 11.93 -14.50 23.50
N THR A 354 12.05 -13.19 23.61
CA THR A 354 13.04 -12.42 22.86
C THR A 354 14.47 -12.63 23.37
N HIS A 355 14.68 -12.65 24.71
CA HIS A 355 16.03 -12.69 25.30
C HIS A 355 16.57 -14.10 25.54
N LYS A 356 15.72 -15.12 25.43
CA LYS A 356 16.10 -16.55 25.56
C LYS A 356 15.90 -17.32 24.25
N GLY A 357 15.46 -16.65 23.20
CA GLY A 357 15.34 -17.16 21.85
C GLY A 357 16.36 -16.53 20.89
N ILE A 358 16.09 -16.60 19.61
CA ILE A 358 16.79 -15.88 18.55
C ILE A 358 15.97 -14.61 18.26
N TYR A 359 16.60 -13.46 18.45
CA TYR A 359 15.99 -12.15 18.36
C TYR A 359 16.61 -11.33 17.23
N PHE A 360 15.79 -10.78 16.35
CA PHE A 360 16.21 -10.02 15.19
C PHE A 360 15.95 -8.54 15.44
N SER A 361 16.99 -7.81 15.88
CA SER A 361 16.87 -6.42 16.33
C SER A 361 16.95 -5.37 15.22
N ASP A 362 17.47 -5.70 14.02
CA ASP A 362 17.43 -4.83 12.83
C ASP A 362 16.43 -5.41 11.81
N PHE A 363 15.22 -5.64 12.29
CA PHE A 363 14.12 -6.22 11.50
C PHE A 363 13.12 -5.14 11.06
N TYR A 364 12.58 -5.34 9.89
CA TYR A 364 11.60 -4.44 9.27
C TYR A 364 10.34 -5.19 8.85
N GLN A 365 9.20 -4.56 9.11
CA GLN A 365 7.89 -4.98 8.63
C GLN A 365 7.34 -3.94 7.66
N PRO A 366 7.78 -3.92 6.39
CA PRO A 366 7.24 -3.00 5.41
C PRO A 366 5.73 -3.19 5.28
N SER A 367 4.98 -2.11 5.34
CA SER A 367 3.51 -2.17 5.28
C SER A 367 2.98 -2.45 3.87
N TRP A 368 3.84 -2.40 2.84
CA TRP A 368 3.51 -2.64 1.43
C TRP A 368 2.32 -1.81 0.91
N GLY A 369 2.03 -0.69 1.59
CA GLY A 369 0.89 0.16 1.28
C GLY A 369 -0.47 -0.41 1.67
N GLY A 370 -0.52 -1.55 2.36
CA GLY A 370 -1.72 -2.23 2.80
C GLY A 370 -1.86 -2.31 4.32
N SER A 371 -2.69 -3.24 4.77
CA SER A 371 -3.03 -3.51 6.17
C SER A 371 -2.66 -4.95 6.55
N THR A 372 -3.34 -5.53 7.55
CA THR A 372 -3.18 -6.89 8.05
C THR A 372 -2.95 -7.94 6.96
N SER A 373 -3.78 -7.94 5.91
CA SER A 373 -3.69 -8.93 4.84
C SER A 373 -2.39 -8.93 4.05
N THR A 374 -1.75 -7.76 3.85
CA THR A 374 -0.45 -7.68 3.18
C THR A 374 0.68 -8.15 4.07
N GLY A 375 0.62 -7.85 5.37
CA GLY A 375 1.55 -8.38 6.36
C GLY A 375 1.42 -9.89 6.52
N GLU A 376 0.19 -10.40 6.66
CA GLU A 376 -0.12 -11.82 6.72
C GLU A 376 0.37 -12.58 5.47
N TYR A 377 0.14 -12.02 4.27
CA TYR A 377 0.64 -12.58 3.02
C TYR A 377 2.17 -12.68 3.00
N SER A 378 2.88 -11.59 3.31
CA SER A 378 4.34 -11.57 3.28
C SER A 378 4.96 -12.53 4.31
N PHE A 379 4.37 -12.61 5.51
CA PHE A 379 4.81 -13.51 6.57
C PHE A 379 4.64 -15.00 6.22
N LEU A 380 3.51 -15.38 5.61
CA LEU A 380 3.21 -16.77 5.29
C LEU A 380 3.89 -17.27 4.01
N THR A 381 4.10 -16.38 3.03
CA THR A 381 4.59 -16.79 1.70
C THR A 381 6.04 -16.43 1.42
N GLY A 382 6.62 -15.48 2.15
CA GLY A 382 7.92 -14.91 1.81
C GLY A 382 7.92 -14.17 0.47
N LEU A 383 6.76 -13.69 0.01
CA LEU A 383 6.58 -12.95 -1.23
C LEU A 383 6.15 -11.50 -0.96
N ILE A 384 6.54 -10.61 -1.86
CA ILE A 384 6.16 -9.20 -1.82
C ILE A 384 4.73 -9.04 -2.33
N PRO A 385 3.83 -8.39 -1.58
CA PRO A 385 2.45 -8.16 -2.01
C PRO A 385 2.35 -7.32 -3.30
N ILE A 386 1.37 -7.63 -4.14
CA ILE A 386 1.09 -6.89 -5.38
C ILE A 386 0.42 -5.57 -5.03
N ASP A 387 0.95 -4.46 -5.51
CA ASP A 387 0.41 -3.13 -5.24
C ASP A 387 -1.00 -2.93 -5.82
N GLY A 388 -1.90 -2.36 -5.01
CA GLY A 388 -3.29 -2.06 -5.41
C GLY A 388 -4.20 -3.29 -5.53
N VAL A 389 -3.80 -4.43 -4.96
CA VAL A 389 -4.54 -5.69 -4.96
C VAL A 389 -4.56 -6.27 -3.55
N GLU A 390 -5.68 -6.88 -3.15
CA GLU A 390 -5.78 -7.70 -1.94
C GLU A 390 -5.09 -9.05 -2.19
N THR A 391 -3.75 -9.05 -2.06
CA THR A 391 -2.90 -10.11 -2.60
C THR A 391 -3.14 -11.48 -1.99
N ILE A 392 -3.48 -11.54 -0.70
CA ILE A 392 -3.73 -12.83 -0.06
C ILE A 392 -4.90 -13.57 -0.70
N GLN A 393 -5.92 -12.86 -1.20
CA GLN A 393 -7.06 -13.48 -1.87
C GLN A 393 -6.69 -14.13 -3.21
N GLU A 394 -5.64 -13.64 -3.86
CA GLU A 394 -5.15 -14.22 -5.12
C GLU A 394 -4.45 -15.57 -4.91
N THR A 395 -4.11 -15.94 -3.66
CA THR A 395 -3.47 -17.24 -3.34
C THR A 395 -4.44 -18.42 -3.35
N ARG A 396 -5.75 -18.15 -3.29
CA ARG A 396 -6.80 -19.18 -3.10
C ARG A 396 -6.89 -20.23 -4.21
N ASP A 397 -6.42 -19.93 -5.41
CA ASP A 397 -6.48 -20.78 -6.59
C ASP A 397 -5.11 -20.97 -7.27
N LYS A 398 -4.02 -20.67 -6.54
CA LYS A 398 -2.63 -20.79 -7.01
C LYS A 398 -1.87 -21.83 -6.21
N LEU A 399 -0.86 -22.44 -6.79
CA LEU A 399 0.04 -23.32 -6.05
C LEU A 399 0.98 -22.51 -5.17
N ASN A 400 0.75 -22.52 -3.86
CA ASN A 400 1.62 -21.87 -2.87
C ASN A 400 2.65 -22.88 -2.36
N TYR A 401 3.59 -23.24 -3.22
CA TYR A 401 4.53 -24.34 -2.97
C TYR A 401 5.44 -24.07 -1.78
N TYR A 402 6.06 -22.90 -1.72
CA TYR A 402 7.01 -22.55 -0.69
C TYR A 402 6.38 -21.77 0.47
N THR A 403 5.41 -22.40 1.16
CA THR A 403 4.96 -21.94 2.48
C THR A 403 5.29 -22.99 3.53
N MET A 404 5.48 -22.59 4.78
CA MET A 404 5.74 -23.56 5.85
C MET A 404 4.58 -24.53 6.04
N GLY A 405 3.34 -24.05 5.94
CA GLY A 405 2.16 -24.91 5.98
C GLY A 405 2.19 -26.00 4.91
N THR A 406 2.41 -25.64 3.65
CA THR A 406 2.48 -26.60 2.52
C THR A 406 3.62 -27.60 2.69
N GLN A 407 4.82 -27.14 3.05
CA GLN A 407 5.97 -28.02 3.15
C GLN A 407 5.89 -28.97 4.35
N LEU A 408 5.47 -28.48 5.53
CA LEU A 408 5.32 -29.33 6.71
C LEU A 408 4.14 -30.31 6.59
N MET A 409 3.05 -29.90 5.92
CA MET A 409 1.96 -30.82 5.60
C MET A 409 2.44 -31.99 4.73
N LYS A 410 3.32 -31.73 3.74
CA LYS A 410 3.96 -32.80 2.94
C LYS A 410 4.84 -33.74 3.77
N GLU A 411 5.44 -33.24 4.83
CA GLU A 411 6.22 -34.04 5.81
C GLU A 411 5.32 -34.76 6.85
N GLY A 412 3.98 -34.66 6.71
CA GLY A 412 3.03 -35.37 7.56
C GLY A 412 2.66 -34.66 8.86
N TYR A 413 2.93 -33.37 8.99
CA TYR A 413 2.54 -32.58 10.14
C TYR A 413 1.01 -32.37 10.17
N TYR A 414 0.42 -32.46 11.38
CA TYR A 414 -0.92 -31.88 11.59
C TYR A 414 -0.87 -30.39 11.37
N SER A 415 -1.83 -29.82 10.62
CA SER A 415 -1.82 -28.38 10.32
C SER A 415 -3.18 -27.74 10.49
N CYS A 416 -3.24 -26.60 11.18
CA CYS A 416 -4.44 -25.80 11.37
C CYS A 416 -4.08 -24.31 11.52
N ALA A 417 -5.00 -23.45 11.07
CA ALA A 417 -4.87 -22.00 11.23
C ALA A 417 -6.05 -21.46 12.02
N TYR A 418 -5.82 -20.41 12.83
CA TYR A 418 -6.79 -19.84 13.76
C TYR A 418 -6.84 -18.33 13.68
N HIS A 419 -8.05 -17.77 13.76
CA HIS A 419 -8.27 -16.33 13.91
C HIS A 419 -9.57 -16.07 14.66
N ASN A 420 -9.55 -15.30 15.73
CA ASN A 420 -10.76 -14.96 16.51
C ASN A 420 -11.57 -13.81 15.90
N GLY A 421 -11.73 -13.81 14.58
CA GLY A 421 -12.61 -12.97 13.78
C GLY A 421 -13.37 -13.82 12.78
N ALA A 422 -14.12 -13.17 11.87
CA ALA A 422 -14.91 -13.86 10.85
C ALA A 422 -14.02 -14.76 9.97
N TYR A 423 -14.38 -16.06 9.88
CA TYR A 423 -13.58 -17.09 9.22
C TYR A 423 -13.45 -16.88 7.70
N ASP A 424 -14.43 -16.23 7.08
CA ASP A 424 -14.48 -15.98 5.63
C ASP A 424 -13.88 -14.64 5.22
N PHE A 425 -13.48 -13.83 6.20
CA PHE A 425 -12.87 -12.54 5.92
C PHE A 425 -11.51 -12.68 5.21
N TYR A 426 -11.23 -11.88 4.18
CA TYR A 426 -10.13 -12.06 3.22
C TYR A 426 -10.15 -13.43 2.50
N SER A 427 -11.30 -14.09 2.45
CA SER A 427 -11.42 -15.46 1.92
C SER A 427 -10.50 -16.46 2.63
N ARG A 428 -10.21 -16.25 3.94
CA ARG A 428 -9.24 -17.08 4.70
C ARG A 428 -9.59 -18.56 4.70
N GLN A 429 -10.88 -18.92 4.69
CA GLN A 429 -11.35 -20.31 4.56
C GLN A 429 -10.86 -21.01 3.27
N LEU A 430 -10.49 -20.25 2.26
CA LEU A 430 -9.92 -20.76 0.99
C LEU A 430 -8.41 -20.57 0.93
N THR A 431 -7.95 -19.36 1.27
CA THR A 431 -6.53 -19.00 1.15
C THR A 431 -5.66 -19.83 2.08
N HIS A 432 -6.07 -20.03 3.35
CA HIS A 432 -5.25 -20.77 4.32
C HIS A 432 -5.19 -22.27 4.01
N LYS A 433 -6.27 -22.86 3.50
CA LYS A 433 -6.23 -24.24 2.99
C LYS A 433 -5.20 -24.37 1.86
N ASN A 434 -5.14 -23.39 0.98
CA ASN A 434 -4.22 -23.39 -0.15
C ASN A 434 -2.79 -22.95 0.24
N LEU A 435 -2.60 -22.42 1.46
CA LEU A 435 -1.29 -22.17 2.08
C LEU A 435 -0.79 -23.35 2.93
N GLY A 436 -1.50 -24.51 2.91
CA GLY A 436 -1.10 -25.75 3.55
C GLY A 436 -1.63 -25.97 4.96
N TYR A 437 -2.71 -25.29 5.34
CA TYR A 437 -3.42 -25.57 6.59
C TYR A 437 -4.68 -26.39 6.28
N ALA A 438 -4.77 -27.60 6.85
CA ALA A 438 -5.89 -28.52 6.60
C ALA A 438 -7.23 -27.88 6.95
N ASP A 439 -7.27 -27.10 8.04
CA ASP A 439 -8.42 -26.33 8.47
C ASP A 439 -8.04 -24.89 8.82
N PHE A 440 -9.02 -23.98 8.64
CA PHE A 440 -8.99 -22.62 9.14
C PHE A 440 -10.21 -22.42 10.04
N LEU A 441 -9.97 -22.16 11.33
CA LEU A 441 -11.02 -21.97 12.32
C LEU A 441 -11.12 -20.50 12.72
N GLY A 442 -12.36 -20.00 12.72
CA GLY A 442 -12.71 -18.62 13.07
C GLY A 442 -14.17 -18.51 13.47
N GLU A 443 -14.66 -17.29 13.69
CA GLU A 443 -16.09 -17.03 13.92
C GLU A 443 -16.88 -17.48 12.69
N GLY A 444 -17.86 -18.38 12.90
CA GLY A 444 -18.63 -19.04 11.84
C GLY A 444 -18.05 -20.38 11.41
N ASN A 445 -16.91 -20.81 11.97
CA ASN A 445 -16.31 -22.12 11.72
C ASN A 445 -15.48 -22.59 12.92
N GLY A 446 -16.13 -23.02 14.00
CA GLY A 446 -15.52 -23.70 15.15
C GLY A 446 -15.02 -22.81 16.27
N LEU A 447 -15.05 -21.50 16.14
CA LEU A 447 -14.69 -20.55 17.19
C LEU A 447 -15.85 -19.61 17.60
N GLU A 448 -17.11 -20.02 17.40
CA GLU A 448 -18.30 -19.21 17.68
C GLU A 448 -18.41 -18.75 19.13
N GLU A 449 -18.02 -19.61 20.06
CA GLU A 449 -18.04 -19.28 21.49
C GLU A 449 -16.92 -18.32 21.89
N ILE A 450 -15.90 -18.19 21.07
CA ILE A 450 -14.70 -17.38 21.34
C ILE A 450 -14.79 -16.04 20.64
N ALA A 451 -15.36 -15.98 19.43
CA ALA A 451 -15.22 -14.88 18.50
C ALA A 451 -16.24 -13.75 18.68
N GLY A 452 -17.30 -13.93 19.37
CA GLY A 452 -18.48 -13.04 19.40
C GLY A 452 -18.32 -11.61 19.93
N SER A 453 -17.15 -11.05 20.13
CA SER A 453 -16.93 -9.64 20.46
C SER A 453 -15.44 -9.27 20.61
N TRP A 454 -14.56 -9.75 19.74
CA TRP A 454 -13.13 -9.51 19.86
C TRP A 454 -12.60 -9.97 21.23
N VAL A 455 -13.01 -11.15 21.62
CA VAL A 455 -12.54 -11.83 22.82
C VAL A 455 -11.02 -11.98 22.74
N GLY A 456 -10.35 -11.90 23.86
CA GLY A 456 -8.90 -11.88 23.90
C GLY A 456 -8.23 -13.04 23.19
N ASP A 457 -7.10 -12.78 22.58
CA ASP A 457 -6.25 -13.80 21.95
C ASP A 457 -5.84 -14.89 22.94
N SER A 458 -5.72 -14.57 24.22
CA SER A 458 -5.43 -15.52 25.30
C SER A 458 -6.49 -16.62 25.38
N VAL A 459 -7.77 -16.28 25.20
CA VAL A 459 -8.88 -17.26 25.19
C VAL A 459 -8.81 -18.16 23.96
N MET A 460 -8.47 -17.57 22.79
CA MET A 460 -8.28 -18.35 21.57
C MET A 460 -7.14 -19.36 21.75
N PHE A 461 -5.98 -18.93 22.24
CA PHE A 461 -4.83 -19.82 22.46
C PHE A 461 -5.20 -20.92 23.47
N ASP A 462 -5.77 -20.56 24.61
CA ASP A 462 -6.18 -21.52 25.65
C ASP A 462 -7.09 -22.64 25.10
N LYS A 463 -8.12 -22.27 24.35
CA LYS A 463 -9.10 -23.22 23.82
C LYS A 463 -8.59 -24.06 22.67
N THR A 464 -7.77 -23.48 21.80
CA THR A 464 -7.35 -24.18 20.58
C THR A 464 -6.14 -25.10 20.80
N MET A 465 -5.25 -24.76 21.73
CA MET A 465 -4.05 -25.57 22.00
C MET A 465 -4.39 -27.01 22.42
N ASP A 466 -5.43 -27.21 23.19
CA ASP A 466 -5.87 -28.53 23.62
C ASP A 466 -6.29 -29.44 22.44
N THR A 467 -6.62 -28.85 21.29
CA THR A 467 -7.06 -29.60 20.10
C THR A 467 -5.90 -30.21 19.30
N TYR A 468 -4.68 -29.63 19.39
CA TYR A 468 -3.57 -30.04 18.53
C TYR A 468 -2.30 -30.50 19.27
N MET A 469 -2.08 -30.13 20.54
CA MET A 469 -0.83 -30.46 21.26
C MET A 469 -0.53 -31.96 21.31
N ASN A 470 -1.55 -32.82 21.23
CA ASN A 470 -1.41 -34.27 21.19
C ASN A 470 -1.22 -34.82 19.75
N GLN A 471 -1.17 -33.97 18.73
CA GLN A 471 -1.09 -34.36 17.31
C GLN A 471 0.30 -34.00 16.71
N GLN A 472 1.36 -34.38 17.42
CA GLN A 472 2.72 -34.08 17.00
C GLN A 472 3.20 -34.98 15.85
N PRO A 473 4.04 -34.43 14.93
CA PRO A 473 4.42 -33.03 14.83
C PRO A 473 3.27 -32.18 14.25
N PHE A 474 3.17 -30.91 14.69
CA PHE A 474 2.17 -29.99 14.20
C PHE A 474 2.76 -28.69 13.63
N SER A 475 2.02 -28.06 12.72
CA SER A 475 2.28 -26.74 12.14
C SER A 475 1.04 -25.88 12.30
N ILE A 476 1.09 -24.92 13.20
CA ILE A 476 -0.04 -24.09 13.59
C ILE A 476 0.21 -22.63 13.20
N TYR A 477 -0.82 -21.97 12.72
CA TYR A 477 -0.80 -20.52 12.45
C TYR A 477 -1.87 -19.79 13.26
N TYR A 478 -1.48 -18.72 13.90
CA TYR A 478 -2.36 -17.78 14.59
C TYR A 478 -2.27 -16.39 13.97
N MET A 479 -3.41 -15.86 13.52
CA MET A 479 -3.58 -14.43 13.29
C MET A 479 -4.30 -13.83 14.49
N THR A 480 -3.62 -12.99 15.28
CA THR A 480 -4.22 -12.35 16.45
C THR A 480 -5.11 -11.16 16.07
N VAL A 481 -5.94 -10.67 16.99
CA VAL A 481 -6.83 -9.53 16.73
C VAL A 481 -6.81 -8.50 17.85
N SER A 482 -6.32 -8.86 19.03
CA SER A 482 -6.48 -8.03 20.22
C SER A 482 -5.74 -6.69 20.14
N GLY A 483 -4.68 -6.60 19.34
CA GLY A 483 -3.94 -5.38 19.06
C GLY A 483 -4.63 -4.39 18.12
N HIS A 484 -5.74 -4.80 17.48
CA HIS A 484 -6.40 -4.01 16.43
C HIS A 484 -6.97 -2.67 16.94
N CYS A 485 -6.81 -1.62 16.15
CA CYS A 485 -7.37 -0.30 16.41
C CYS A 485 -8.93 -0.34 16.34
N VAL A 486 -9.68 0.60 16.95
CA VAL A 486 -9.31 1.89 17.49
C VAL A 486 -9.11 1.80 19.02
N TYR A 487 -8.04 2.39 19.53
CA TYR A 487 -7.69 2.34 20.96
C TYR A 487 -8.57 3.29 21.76
N LYS A 488 -9.55 2.76 22.53
CA LYS A 488 -10.58 3.52 23.21
C LYS A 488 -10.54 3.30 24.72
N LYS A 489 -10.77 4.38 25.47
CA LYS A 489 -10.84 4.39 26.95
C LYS A 489 -11.89 3.43 27.53
N ASP A 490 -13.01 3.25 26.85
CA ASP A 490 -14.14 2.42 27.31
C ASP A 490 -13.97 0.93 27.00
N ASN A 491 -12.90 0.53 26.30
CA ASN A 491 -12.57 -0.86 26.05
C ASN A 491 -12.27 -1.61 27.35
N ALA A 492 -12.69 -2.89 27.42
CA ALA A 492 -12.46 -3.73 28.61
C ALA A 492 -10.97 -3.89 28.94
N LYS A 493 -10.10 -4.09 27.91
CA LYS A 493 -8.65 -4.23 28.10
C LYS A 493 -8.02 -2.97 28.71
N VAL A 494 -8.52 -1.79 28.34
CA VAL A 494 -8.05 -0.53 28.91
C VAL A 494 -8.51 -0.38 30.36
N LYS A 495 -9.77 -0.71 30.64
CA LYS A 495 -10.30 -0.67 32.02
C LYS A 495 -9.54 -1.60 32.97
N GLU A 496 -9.12 -2.75 32.46
CA GLU A 496 -8.39 -3.76 33.23
C GLU A 496 -6.92 -3.39 33.46
N ASN A 497 -6.24 -2.86 32.44
CA ASN A 497 -4.78 -2.81 32.39
C ASN A 497 -4.20 -1.39 32.60
N LEU A 498 -5.00 -0.33 32.50
CA LEU A 498 -4.50 1.05 32.44
C LEU A 498 -3.68 1.46 33.67
N ASP A 499 -4.10 1.07 34.89
CA ASP A 499 -3.40 1.38 36.10
C ASP A 499 -2.03 0.69 36.16
N THR A 500 -1.94 -0.54 35.72
CA THR A 500 -0.68 -1.30 35.57
C THR A 500 0.26 -0.64 34.56
N VAL A 501 -0.25 -0.29 33.39
CA VAL A 501 0.52 0.41 32.35
C VAL A 501 1.04 1.76 32.84
N LYS A 502 0.20 2.57 33.47
CA LYS A 502 0.60 3.86 34.05
C LYS A 502 1.63 3.72 35.17
N LYS A 503 1.49 2.71 36.02
CA LYS A 503 2.45 2.44 37.08
C LYS A 503 3.85 2.17 36.60
N VAL A 504 3.97 1.47 35.46
CA VAL A 504 5.27 1.09 34.88
C VAL A 504 5.82 2.18 33.97
N LEU A 505 5.00 2.73 33.04
CA LEU A 505 5.46 3.69 32.02
C LEU A 505 5.43 5.14 32.51
N GLY A 506 4.73 5.43 33.63
CA GLY A 506 4.54 6.79 34.13
C GLY A 506 3.48 7.58 33.34
N GLU A 507 3.44 8.90 33.57
CA GLU A 507 2.45 9.81 32.97
C GLU A 507 2.97 10.57 31.74
N GLY A 508 4.12 10.16 31.21
CA GLY A 508 4.78 10.88 30.09
C GLY A 508 4.14 10.67 28.73
N LEU A 509 3.44 9.54 28.53
CA LEU A 509 2.80 9.18 27.27
C LEU A 509 1.37 9.70 27.17
N LYS A 510 0.89 9.91 25.94
CA LYS A 510 -0.49 10.30 25.69
C LYS A 510 -1.47 9.14 25.95
N ASP A 511 -2.70 9.49 26.27
CA ASP A 511 -3.74 8.50 26.61
C ASP A 511 -3.92 7.42 25.53
N THR A 512 -3.94 7.78 24.25
CA THR A 512 -4.10 6.81 23.15
C THR A 512 -2.94 5.82 23.06
N THR A 513 -1.72 6.27 23.32
CA THR A 513 -0.53 5.41 23.41
C THR A 513 -0.61 4.46 24.60
N LEU A 514 -1.04 4.95 25.77
CA LEU A 514 -1.27 4.09 26.93
C LEU A 514 -2.37 3.04 26.68
N TYR A 515 -3.42 3.41 25.94
CA TYR A 515 -4.47 2.45 25.55
C TYR A 515 -3.92 1.39 24.61
N TYR A 516 -3.05 1.75 23.66
CA TYR A 516 -2.36 0.78 22.81
C TYR A 516 -1.59 -0.26 23.64
N TYR A 517 -0.80 0.15 24.64
CA TYR A 517 -0.14 -0.80 25.54
C TYR A 517 -1.13 -1.71 26.26
N CYS A 518 -2.29 -1.19 26.70
CA CYS A 518 -3.33 -2.01 27.31
C CYS A 518 -3.88 -3.09 26.38
N TYR A 519 -3.99 -2.80 25.07
CA TYR A 519 -4.41 -3.77 24.06
C TYR A 519 -3.35 -4.85 23.84
N GLN A 520 -2.07 -4.47 23.81
CA GLN A 520 -0.94 -5.40 23.60
C GLN A 520 -0.67 -6.30 24.82
N LEU A 521 -1.11 -5.93 26.02
CA LEU A 521 -1.06 -6.83 27.18
C LEU A 521 -1.92 -8.09 27.02
N GLU A 522 -2.87 -8.10 26.09
CA GLU A 522 -3.61 -9.31 25.77
C GLU A 522 -2.75 -10.31 24.98
N LEU A 523 -1.86 -9.82 24.12
CA LEU A 523 -0.85 -10.65 23.46
C LEU A 523 0.10 -11.28 24.50
N GLU A 524 0.54 -10.51 25.48
CA GLU A 524 1.35 -11.03 26.62
C GLU A 524 0.64 -12.16 27.33
N LYS A 525 -0.65 -12.00 27.66
CA LYS A 525 -1.46 -13.07 28.29
C LYS A 525 -1.55 -14.30 27.41
N ALA A 526 -1.76 -14.11 26.11
CA ALA A 526 -1.84 -15.21 25.15
C ALA A 526 -0.53 -16.00 25.07
N LEU A 527 0.61 -15.30 25.02
CA LEU A 527 1.93 -15.94 25.01
C LEU A 527 2.23 -16.63 26.34
N THR A 528 1.79 -16.08 27.47
CA THR A 528 1.94 -16.71 28.80
C THR A 528 1.19 -18.04 28.82
N VAL A 529 -0.08 -18.05 28.45
CA VAL A 529 -0.89 -19.27 28.35
C VAL A 529 -0.23 -20.29 27.42
N MET A 530 0.27 -19.87 26.27
CA MET A 530 0.93 -20.77 25.32
C MET A 530 2.17 -21.42 25.90
N VAL A 531 3.08 -20.64 26.48
CA VAL A 531 4.33 -21.15 27.03
C VAL A 531 4.07 -22.09 28.22
N GLU A 532 3.19 -21.69 29.14
CA GLU A 532 2.80 -22.52 30.29
C GLU A 532 2.24 -23.88 29.84
N LYS A 533 1.30 -23.91 28.86
CA LYS A 533 0.75 -25.16 28.33
C LYS A 533 1.80 -26.04 27.65
N LEU A 534 2.73 -25.45 26.91
CA LEU A 534 3.83 -26.21 26.27
C LEU A 534 4.79 -26.80 27.31
N GLU A 535 5.10 -26.06 28.38
CA GLU A 535 5.94 -26.49 29.48
C GLU A 535 5.26 -27.58 30.30
N GLU A 536 3.98 -27.40 30.66
CA GLU A 536 3.18 -28.39 31.40
C GLU A 536 3.03 -29.71 30.63
N ALA A 537 2.88 -29.62 29.30
CA ALA A 537 2.83 -30.80 28.42
C ALA A 537 4.21 -31.44 28.18
N GLY A 538 5.31 -30.78 28.61
CA GLY A 538 6.68 -31.26 28.40
C GLY A 538 7.15 -31.23 26.94
N ILE A 539 6.54 -30.38 26.09
CA ILE A 539 6.86 -30.28 24.65
C ILE A 539 7.43 -28.91 24.27
N ALA A 540 7.79 -28.08 25.24
CA ALA A 540 8.36 -26.76 24.99
C ALA A 540 9.69 -26.84 24.22
N ASP A 541 10.54 -27.84 24.54
CA ASP A 541 11.82 -28.09 23.82
C ASP A 541 11.61 -28.56 22.37
N ASP A 542 10.48 -29.19 22.10
CA ASP A 542 10.13 -29.72 20.78
C ASP A 542 9.18 -28.80 19.99
N THR A 543 8.95 -27.59 20.47
CA THR A 543 8.09 -26.61 19.81
C THR A 543 8.83 -25.32 19.54
N VAL A 544 8.74 -24.84 18.30
CA VAL A 544 9.29 -23.56 17.86
C VAL A 544 8.15 -22.56 17.76
N ILE A 545 8.26 -21.43 18.46
CA ILE A 545 7.39 -20.26 18.31
C ILE A 545 8.11 -19.26 17.42
N CYS A 546 7.49 -18.86 16.33
CA CYS A 546 7.93 -17.82 15.41
C CYS A 546 6.91 -16.70 15.41
N MET A 547 7.29 -15.49 15.83
CA MET A 547 6.36 -14.37 15.92
C MET A 547 6.92 -13.08 15.36
N THR A 548 6.10 -12.37 14.62
CA THR A 548 6.30 -10.97 14.23
C THR A 548 4.96 -10.25 14.05
N SER A 549 4.99 -8.95 13.77
CA SER A 549 3.79 -8.16 13.44
C SER A 549 3.34 -8.37 12.00
N ASP A 550 2.10 -8.04 11.72
CA ASP A 550 1.56 -7.83 10.38
C ASP A 550 1.96 -6.45 9.79
N HIS A 551 2.00 -5.41 10.62
CA HIS A 551 2.38 -4.05 10.24
C HIS A 551 2.70 -3.20 11.49
N TYR A 552 3.29 -2.02 11.29
CA TYR A 552 3.42 -1.04 12.37
C TYR A 552 2.03 -0.59 12.88
N PRO A 553 1.92 -0.08 14.11
CA PRO A 553 0.61 0.25 14.71
C PRO A 553 0.00 1.53 14.10
N TYR A 554 -0.39 1.47 12.82
CA TYR A 554 -0.96 2.61 12.09
C TYR A 554 -2.29 3.12 12.69
N GLY A 555 -2.96 2.33 13.52
CA GLY A 555 -4.12 2.77 14.28
C GLY A 555 -3.82 3.91 15.28
N LEU A 556 -2.54 4.17 15.54
CA LEU A 556 -2.06 5.35 16.27
C LEU A 556 -1.95 6.61 15.39
N GLU A 557 -2.11 6.51 14.08
CA GLU A 557 -2.25 7.64 13.15
C GLU A 557 -3.74 7.96 12.95
N ILE A 558 -4.31 8.81 13.81
CA ILE A 558 -5.74 9.13 13.78
C ILE A 558 -6.00 10.25 12.79
N SER A 559 -6.66 9.92 11.69
CA SER A 559 -7.13 10.92 10.71
C SER A 559 -8.23 11.78 11.32
N LYS A 560 -8.01 13.10 11.36
CA LYS A 560 -9.04 14.10 11.66
C LYS A 560 -9.64 14.64 10.37
N THR A 561 -10.89 15.07 10.43
CA THR A 561 -11.56 15.72 9.31
C THR A 561 -10.68 16.82 8.71
N PHE A 562 -10.58 16.89 7.37
CA PHE A 562 -9.76 17.85 6.59
C PHE A 562 -8.23 17.63 6.59
N GLY A 563 -7.78 16.37 6.67
CA GLY A 563 -6.37 16.02 6.36
C GLY A 563 -5.37 16.30 7.48
N ASN A 564 -5.84 16.61 8.69
CA ASN A 564 -5.00 16.64 9.86
C ASN A 564 -4.93 15.22 10.45
N THR A 565 -3.74 14.70 10.64
CA THR A 565 -3.50 13.45 11.36
C THR A 565 -2.93 13.76 12.72
N GLU A 566 -3.49 13.16 13.77
CA GLU A 566 -2.88 13.12 15.08
C GLU A 566 -2.03 11.86 15.15
N ASP A 567 -0.72 12.05 15.24
CA ASP A 567 0.27 10.99 15.18
C ASP A 567 0.74 10.62 16.61
N PHE A 568 0.27 9.46 17.07
CA PHE A 568 0.69 8.85 18.33
C PHE A 568 1.80 7.80 18.13
N VAL A 569 2.16 7.45 16.89
CA VAL A 569 3.31 6.58 16.59
C VAL A 569 4.60 7.27 17.06
N THR A 570 4.71 8.58 16.80
CA THR A 570 5.82 9.41 17.31
C THR A 570 5.91 9.37 18.86
N ASP A 571 4.76 9.35 19.55
CA ASP A 571 4.70 9.24 21.00
C ASP A 571 5.12 7.86 21.50
N LEU A 572 4.70 6.80 20.82
CA LEU A 572 5.09 5.41 21.09
C LEU A 572 6.59 5.20 20.92
N TYR A 573 7.16 5.67 19.80
CA TYR A 573 8.57 5.45 19.46
C TYR A 573 9.53 6.37 20.23
N GLY A 574 9.02 7.46 20.84
CA GLY A 574 9.85 8.45 21.49
C GLY A 574 10.68 9.33 20.55
N TYR A 575 10.51 9.17 19.24
CA TYR A 575 11.16 9.97 18.19
C TYR A 575 10.24 10.20 17.00
N LYS A 576 10.50 11.29 16.28
CA LYS A 576 9.78 11.58 15.04
C LYS A 576 10.46 10.87 13.85
N TYR A 577 9.77 9.90 13.28
CA TYR A 577 10.23 9.23 12.06
C TYR A 577 10.16 10.14 10.83
N LYS A 578 11.10 9.98 9.90
CA LYS A 578 11.23 10.76 8.66
C LYS A 578 11.13 9.89 7.42
N THR A 579 11.33 8.61 7.58
CA THR A 579 11.46 7.63 6.50
C THR A 579 10.56 6.43 6.77
N PRO A 580 10.13 5.69 5.75
CA PRO A 580 9.37 4.46 5.93
C PRO A 580 10.09 3.44 6.81
N TRP A 581 11.41 3.28 6.65
CA TRP A 581 12.15 2.31 7.44
C TRP A 581 12.26 2.65 8.93
N GLU A 582 12.30 3.93 9.31
CA GLU A 582 12.23 4.33 10.73
C GLU A 582 10.85 4.01 11.34
N LYS A 583 9.82 4.00 10.51
CA LYS A 583 8.43 3.71 10.89
C LYS A 583 8.14 2.20 10.93
N ASP A 584 8.67 1.45 9.97
CA ASP A 584 8.45 0.02 9.80
C ASP A 584 9.45 -0.84 10.59
N HIS A 585 10.35 -0.22 11.36
CA HIS A 585 11.26 -0.93 12.25
C HIS A 585 10.47 -1.65 13.34
N ASN A 586 10.79 -2.93 13.56
CA ASN A 586 10.13 -3.80 14.51
C ASN A 586 11.06 -4.95 14.90
N THR A 587 10.49 -6.06 15.37
CA THR A 587 11.25 -7.27 15.65
C THR A 587 10.55 -8.52 15.11
N TRP A 588 11.37 -9.52 14.91
CA TRP A 588 10.99 -10.91 14.71
C TRP A 588 11.70 -11.76 15.75
N LEU A 589 11.03 -12.76 16.29
CA LEU A 589 11.61 -13.69 17.26
C LEU A 589 11.35 -15.15 16.89
N LEU A 590 12.29 -16.00 17.24
CA LEU A 590 12.19 -17.45 17.25
C LEU A 590 12.51 -17.93 18.66
N TRP A 591 11.60 -18.69 19.26
CA TRP A 591 11.83 -19.30 20.56
C TRP A 591 11.48 -20.78 20.55
N SER A 592 12.20 -21.55 21.35
CA SER A 592 11.92 -22.93 21.72
C SER A 592 12.58 -23.18 23.08
N GLY A 593 12.00 -24.00 23.92
CA GLY A 593 12.62 -24.39 25.19
C GLY A 593 14.03 -24.92 25.01
N CYS A 594 14.32 -25.61 23.91
CA CYS A 594 15.67 -26.11 23.63
C CYS A 594 16.74 -25.02 23.43
N LEU A 595 16.35 -23.79 23.14
CA LEU A 595 17.27 -22.64 23.01
C LEU A 595 17.66 -22.06 24.38
N GLU A 596 16.87 -22.31 25.43
CA GLU A 596 17.14 -21.85 26.78
C GLU A 596 18.14 -22.73 27.55
N ASN A 597 18.50 -23.91 27.02
CA ASN A 597 19.44 -24.80 27.66
C ASN A 597 20.84 -24.21 27.68
N GLU A 598 21.36 -23.95 28.88
CA GLU A 598 22.64 -23.28 29.13
C GLU A 598 23.85 -23.93 28.46
N ASP A 599 23.77 -25.22 28.14
CA ASP A 599 24.88 -25.98 27.54
C ASP A 599 25.14 -25.66 26.06
N LYS A 600 24.24 -24.92 25.38
CA LYS A 600 24.36 -24.67 23.93
C LYS A 600 24.47 -23.20 23.55
N ASP A 601 24.12 -22.26 24.45
CA ASP A 601 24.16 -20.79 24.24
C ASP A 601 23.70 -20.36 22.83
N MET A 602 22.53 -20.90 22.41
CA MET A 602 21.99 -20.66 21.08
C MET A 602 21.06 -19.45 21.01
N ALA A 603 20.71 -18.89 22.16
CA ALA A 603 19.98 -17.62 22.21
C ALA A 603 20.92 -16.51 21.70
N CYS A 604 20.50 -15.79 20.67
CA CYS A 604 21.35 -14.77 20.08
C CYS A 604 20.54 -13.60 19.50
N GLU A 605 21.18 -12.44 19.47
CA GLU A 605 20.68 -11.27 18.79
C GLU A 605 21.28 -11.17 17.39
N ILE A 606 20.43 -11.16 16.36
CA ILE A 606 20.81 -10.96 14.97
C ILE A 606 20.65 -9.48 14.64
N LYS A 607 21.75 -8.82 14.29
CA LYS A 607 21.85 -7.37 14.02
C LYS A 607 21.98 -7.04 12.53
N THR A 608 21.93 -8.03 11.66
CA THR A 608 21.94 -7.79 10.22
C THR A 608 20.54 -7.38 9.74
N PRO A 609 20.42 -6.45 8.77
CA PRO A 609 19.13 -6.08 8.23
C PRO A 609 18.32 -7.30 7.75
N THR A 610 17.09 -7.41 8.24
CA THR A 610 16.15 -8.49 7.90
C THR A 610 14.74 -7.94 7.77
N TYR A 611 13.84 -8.65 7.10
CA TYR A 611 12.44 -8.24 6.96
C TYR A 611 11.51 -9.46 6.85
N SER A 612 10.20 -9.21 6.87
CA SER A 612 9.18 -10.26 6.87
C SER A 612 9.33 -11.30 5.75
N ILE A 613 9.84 -10.89 4.60
CA ILE A 613 10.04 -11.80 3.45
C ILE A 613 11.14 -12.85 3.69
N ASP A 614 12.09 -12.57 4.58
CA ASP A 614 13.21 -13.50 4.92
C ASP A 614 12.75 -14.66 5.83
N ILE A 615 11.61 -14.54 6.49
CA ILE A 615 11.15 -15.50 7.51
C ILE A 615 10.97 -16.89 6.91
N THR A 616 10.25 -17.00 5.80
CA THR A 616 9.94 -18.30 5.16
C THR A 616 11.20 -19.03 4.73
N SER A 617 12.15 -18.35 4.07
CA SER A 617 13.43 -18.94 3.64
C SER A 617 14.26 -19.42 4.82
N THR A 618 14.31 -18.62 5.90
CA THR A 618 15.04 -18.96 7.12
C THR A 618 14.42 -20.16 7.83
N LEU A 619 13.09 -20.19 7.96
CA LEU A 619 12.41 -21.33 8.57
C LEU A 619 12.59 -22.62 7.76
N MET A 620 12.56 -22.55 6.42
CA MET A 620 12.85 -23.72 5.58
C MET A 620 14.22 -24.30 5.85
N ASN A 621 15.24 -23.44 5.95
CA ASN A 621 16.59 -23.89 6.30
C ASN A 621 16.65 -24.48 7.72
N LEU A 622 16.09 -23.79 8.72
CA LEU A 622 16.08 -24.24 10.11
C LEU A 622 15.34 -25.58 10.32
N PHE A 623 14.24 -25.80 9.59
CA PHE A 623 13.51 -27.06 9.62
C PHE A 623 14.12 -28.16 8.71
N GLY A 624 15.15 -27.83 7.95
CA GLY A 624 15.81 -28.78 7.05
C GLY A 624 14.94 -29.18 5.84
N ILE A 625 14.00 -28.33 5.45
CA ILE A 625 13.17 -28.49 4.26
C ILE A 625 14.06 -28.38 3.01
N LYS A 626 13.89 -29.27 2.03
CA LYS A 626 14.55 -29.15 0.72
C LYS A 626 13.88 -28.06 -0.10
N TYR A 627 14.60 -26.99 -0.43
CA TYR A 627 14.10 -25.89 -1.24
C TYR A 627 15.15 -25.39 -2.24
N ASP A 628 14.68 -24.64 -3.24
CA ASP A 628 15.54 -23.91 -4.16
C ASP A 628 15.50 -22.42 -3.83
N SER A 629 16.60 -21.92 -3.29
CA SER A 629 16.70 -20.53 -2.84
C SER A 629 16.52 -19.49 -3.96
N ARG A 630 16.76 -19.89 -5.21
CA ARG A 630 16.57 -19.03 -6.40
C ARG A 630 15.09 -18.75 -6.71
N LEU A 631 14.20 -19.60 -6.19
CA LEU A 631 12.73 -19.48 -6.31
C LEU A 631 12.09 -18.68 -5.19
N LEU A 632 12.87 -18.24 -4.20
CA LEU A 632 12.41 -17.44 -3.07
C LEU A 632 12.87 -15.99 -3.20
N VAL A 633 12.03 -15.05 -2.78
CA VAL A 633 12.35 -13.62 -2.78
C VAL A 633 13.24 -13.25 -1.61
N GLY A 634 12.91 -13.77 -0.41
CA GLY A 634 13.69 -13.61 0.80
C GLY A 634 14.92 -14.52 0.82
N ARG A 635 15.82 -14.26 1.76
CA ARG A 635 17.02 -15.08 2.02
C ARG A 635 16.89 -15.85 3.33
N ASP A 636 17.62 -16.91 3.48
CA ASP A 636 17.96 -17.43 4.80
C ASP A 636 18.93 -16.47 5.48
N VAL A 637 18.54 -15.96 6.66
CA VAL A 637 19.31 -14.95 7.40
C VAL A 637 20.65 -15.49 7.87
N PHE A 638 20.76 -16.81 8.06
CA PHE A 638 22.00 -17.48 8.49
C PHE A 638 22.92 -17.88 7.32
N SER A 639 22.46 -17.67 6.07
CA SER A 639 23.27 -17.92 4.88
C SER A 639 24.28 -16.80 4.64
N ASP A 640 25.21 -17.05 3.71
CA ASP A 640 26.18 -16.06 3.22
C ASP A 640 25.56 -15.01 2.24
N THR A 641 24.28 -15.15 1.92
CA THR A 641 23.58 -14.20 1.05
C THR A 641 23.51 -12.81 1.70
N PRO A 642 24.01 -11.75 1.04
CA PRO A 642 24.00 -10.40 1.59
C PRO A 642 22.61 -9.93 2.02
N PRO A 643 22.50 -9.19 3.13
CA PRO A 643 21.21 -8.68 3.60
C PRO A 643 20.64 -7.63 2.63
N LEU A 644 19.34 -7.73 2.38
CA LEU A 644 18.61 -6.79 1.54
C LEU A 644 17.16 -6.68 2.01
N VAL A 645 16.80 -5.55 2.59
CA VAL A 645 15.43 -5.17 2.93
C VAL A 645 14.87 -4.29 1.82
N ILE A 646 13.67 -4.56 1.36
CA ILE A 646 13.03 -3.87 0.24
C ILE A 646 11.73 -3.22 0.72
N TRP A 647 11.46 -1.99 0.29
CA TRP A 647 10.18 -1.30 0.46
C TRP A 647 9.43 -1.16 -0.87
N ASN A 648 8.12 -0.98 -0.78
CA ASN A 648 7.24 -0.83 -1.94
C ASN A 648 7.57 0.38 -2.82
N ASP A 649 8.36 1.34 -2.32
CA ASP A 649 8.82 2.48 -3.10
C ASP A 649 10.17 2.26 -3.80
N TYR A 650 10.64 1.01 -3.83
CA TYR A 650 11.98 0.61 -4.32
C TYR A 650 13.14 1.17 -3.49
N SER A 651 12.86 1.76 -2.33
CA SER A 651 13.88 2.02 -1.32
C SER A 651 14.36 0.70 -0.75
N TRP A 652 15.62 0.67 -0.32
CA TRP A 652 16.20 -0.55 0.21
C TRP A 652 17.27 -0.26 1.27
N LYS A 653 17.53 -1.29 2.10
CA LYS A 653 18.60 -1.27 3.10
C LYS A 653 19.45 -2.53 2.99
N THR A 654 20.78 -2.35 3.12
CA THR A 654 21.78 -3.42 3.23
C THR A 654 22.64 -3.17 4.47
N ASP A 655 23.58 -4.06 4.73
CA ASP A 655 24.65 -3.85 5.74
C ASP A 655 25.54 -2.63 5.43
N LYS A 656 25.62 -2.21 4.15
CA LYS A 656 26.43 -1.06 3.71
C LYS A 656 25.72 0.28 3.81
N GLY A 657 24.40 0.31 3.88
CA GLY A 657 23.64 1.56 3.98
C GLY A 657 22.20 1.46 3.49
N THR A 658 21.58 2.63 3.32
CA THR A 658 20.17 2.77 2.95
C THR A 658 20.02 3.64 1.72
N PHE A 659 19.24 3.20 0.73
CA PHE A 659 18.89 3.96 -0.47
C PHE A 659 17.46 4.45 -0.39
N ASN A 660 17.25 5.73 -0.63
CA ASN A 660 15.94 6.36 -0.70
C ASN A 660 15.55 6.60 -2.17
N ALA A 661 14.67 5.79 -2.70
CA ALA A 661 14.22 5.93 -4.09
C ALA A 661 13.39 7.18 -4.36
N ALA A 662 12.85 7.85 -3.34
CA ALA A 662 12.10 9.10 -3.50
C ALA A 662 13.03 10.30 -3.75
N THR A 663 14.25 10.28 -3.19
CA THR A 663 15.28 11.33 -3.34
C THR A 663 16.43 10.92 -4.25
N ASP A 664 16.48 9.64 -4.64
CA ASP A 664 17.58 9.05 -5.41
C ASP A 664 18.94 9.19 -4.68
N GLU A 665 18.92 9.01 -3.35
CA GLU A 665 20.10 9.21 -2.51
C GLU A 665 20.42 7.93 -1.73
N PHE A 666 21.70 7.53 -1.75
CA PHE A 666 22.26 6.49 -0.90
C PHE A 666 22.98 7.09 0.30
N LYS A 667 22.63 6.65 1.49
CA LYS A 667 23.28 7.01 2.74
C LYS A 667 24.09 5.82 3.27
N PRO A 668 25.43 5.85 3.18
CA PRO A 668 26.26 4.76 3.67
C PRO A 668 26.22 4.66 5.20
N ASN A 669 26.37 3.46 5.73
CA ASN A 669 26.62 3.21 7.13
C ASN A 669 28.01 3.74 7.53
N LYS A 670 28.22 3.97 8.83
CA LYS A 670 29.47 4.52 9.35
C LYS A 670 30.65 3.63 8.98
N GLY A 671 31.58 4.17 8.19
CA GLY A 671 32.79 3.48 7.74
C GLY A 671 32.67 2.80 6.38
N GLU A 672 31.46 2.67 5.85
CA GLU A 672 31.20 2.08 4.52
C GLU A 672 31.43 3.09 3.40
N LYS A 673 31.91 2.57 2.26
CA LYS A 673 32.04 3.30 1.01
C LYS A 673 31.56 2.40 -0.12
N VAL A 674 30.65 2.89 -0.93
CA VAL A 674 30.14 2.19 -2.11
C VAL A 674 30.33 3.08 -3.35
N ASP A 675 30.46 2.45 -4.51
CA ASP A 675 30.45 3.13 -5.79
C ASP A 675 29.04 3.14 -6.43
N GLU A 676 28.90 3.86 -7.55
CA GLU A 676 27.64 3.91 -8.28
C GLU A 676 27.22 2.54 -8.84
N ASN A 677 28.19 1.69 -9.23
CA ASN A 677 27.88 0.36 -9.75
C ASN A 677 27.21 -0.53 -8.68
N TYR A 678 27.62 -0.41 -7.41
CA TYR A 678 26.97 -1.11 -6.30
C TYR A 678 25.49 -0.70 -6.18
N ILE A 679 25.24 0.62 -6.20
CA ILE A 679 23.86 1.16 -6.08
C ILE A 679 23.01 0.69 -7.26
N GLU A 680 23.53 0.75 -8.49
CA GLU A 680 22.83 0.29 -9.68
C GLU A 680 22.57 -1.23 -9.63
N SER A 681 23.52 -2.02 -9.19
CA SER A 681 23.36 -3.47 -9.02
C SER A 681 22.25 -3.81 -8.03
N ILE A 682 22.22 -3.16 -6.86
CA ILE A 682 21.16 -3.39 -5.87
C ILE A 682 19.80 -2.90 -6.39
N ASN A 683 19.73 -1.76 -7.08
CA ASN A 683 18.49 -1.27 -7.70
C ASN A 683 17.93 -2.30 -8.72
N ASN A 684 18.79 -2.94 -9.49
CA ASN A 684 18.40 -3.99 -10.43
C ASN A 684 17.89 -5.23 -9.68
N THR A 685 18.58 -5.69 -8.65
CA THR A 685 18.17 -6.81 -7.79
C THR A 685 16.81 -6.53 -7.13
N VAL A 686 16.60 -5.33 -6.57
CA VAL A 686 15.32 -4.91 -5.98
C VAL A 686 14.19 -4.97 -7.02
N THR A 687 14.44 -4.42 -8.20
CA THR A 687 13.46 -4.43 -9.29
C THR A 687 13.13 -5.86 -9.73
N ASN A 688 14.14 -6.73 -9.86
CA ASN A 688 13.94 -8.13 -10.23
C ASN A 688 13.14 -8.89 -9.17
N LYS A 689 13.47 -8.73 -7.88
CA LYS A 689 12.77 -9.41 -6.77
C LYS A 689 11.30 -9.01 -6.68
N ILE A 690 10.96 -7.72 -6.80
CA ILE A 690 9.58 -7.24 -6.83
C ILE A 690 8.84 -7.85 -8.03
N ARG A 691 9.43 -7.81 -9.21
CA ARG A 691 8.83 -8.40 -10.43
C ARG A 691 8.65 -9.90 -10.32
N PHE A 692 9.65 -10.60 -9.82
CA PHE A 692 9.60 -12.05 -9.68
C PHE A 692 8.48 -12.45 -8.73
N SER A 693 8.38 -11.79 -7.57
CA SER A 693 7.27 -11.98 -6.64
C SER A 693 5.90 -11.79 -7.30
N ASP A 694 5.72 -10.70 -8.01
CA ASP A 694 4.49 -10.41 -8.78
C ASP A 694 4.16 -11.52 -9.79
N GLN A 695 5.16 -11.96 -10.55
CA GLN A 695 4.97 -12.94 -11.60
C GLN A 695 4.73 -14.35 -11.06
N ILE A 696 5.32 -14.73 -9.93
CA ILE A 696 5.04 -16.01 -9.26
C ILE A 696 3.53 -16.20 -9.11
N LEU A 697 2.85 -15.18 -8.57
CA LEU A 697 1.41 -15.27 -8.30
C LEU A 697 0.57 -15.09 -9.59
N LYS A 698 0.93 -14.14 -10.46
CA LYS A 698 0.18 -13.83 -11.69
C LYS A 698 0.18 -14.99 -12.70
N THR A 699 1.30 -15.70 -12.82
CA THR A 699 1.47 -16.80 -13.78
C THR A 699 1.27 -18.19 -13.17
N ASP A 700 1.01 -18.27 -11.87
CA ASP A 700 1.03 -19.53 -11.12
C ASP A 700 2.35 -20.30 -11.31
N TYR A 701 3.47 -19.55 -11.17
CA TYR A 701 4.79 -20.02 -11.59
C TYR A 701 5.21 -21.31 -10.90
N TYR A 702 4.90 -21.48 -9.61
CA TYR A 702 5.23 -22.71 -8.91
C TYR A 702 4.51 -23.93 -9.49
N LYS A 703 3.26 -23.76 -9.99
CA LYS A 703 2.56 -24.81 -10.72
C LYS A 703 3.23 -25.15 -12.05
N VAL A 704 3.75 -24.14 -12.74
CA VAL A 704 4.51 -24.35 -13.99
C VAL A 704 5.80 -25.15 -13.72
N VAL A 705 6.50 -24.86 -12.61
CA VAL A 705 7.78 -25.49 -12.27
C VAL A 705 7.59 -26.90 -11.67
N PHE A 706 6.62 -27.07 -10.78
CA PHE A 706 6.45 -28.31 -9.99
C PHE A 706 5.26 -29.18 -10.38
N GLY A 707 4.43 -28.71 -11.34
CA GLY A 707 3.20 -29.39 -11.72
C GLY A 707 2.10 -29.27 -10.66
N ASP A 708 1.08 -30.11 -10.75
CA ASP A 708 -0.04 -30.19 -9.80
C ASP A 708 0.33 -30.95 -8.52
N SER A 709 1.61 -31.05 -8.17
CA SER A 709 2.08 -31.77 -6.98
C SER A 709 1.71 -31.01 -5.69
N GLN A 710 0.48 -31.18 -5.23
CA GLN A 710 0.06 -30.87 -3.87
C GLN A 710 0.39 -32.01 -2.92
#